data_9c334bd874f6b50567b721cdb7d3755b
#
_entry.id   9c334bd874f6b50567b721cdb7d3755b
#
_cell.length_a   1.000
_cell.length_b   1.000
_cell.length_c   1.000
_cell.angle_alpha   90.00
_cell.angle_beta   90.00
_cell.angle_gamma   90.00
#
_symmetry.space_group_name_H-M   'P 1'
#
loop_
_entity.id
_entity.type
_entity.pdbx_description
1 polymer ?
#
loop_
_entity_poly.entity_id
_entity_poly.type
_entity_poly.pdbx_seq_one_letter_code
_entity_poly.pdbx_strand_id
1 'polypeptide(L)'
;MAAGAPRTGSSVEEGRAGGSATWLAGEMALCRVVLGLRTARGGLQNQRRLRPPSSSLLQHSSSPSKQLLRHSGNAANPAQSGGLYYGLLVGGVSVVGGVYVYRTLHRDKSRFNERISTLESIKQTSELAKADVDKQEASEAKVAPLALPSHVPFLLIGGGTASFAAARSIRARDPGAKVLIVTDEADQPYMRPPLSKELWFSDDTNVPETLRFKQWNGKERSIFFQPPSFYVSPEELMSTEHGGVSVLTGKKVVHLDVRENKVKLDDGTFISYDKCLLATGGTPRNLPAIERASEEVKRRTTLFRKVSDFRDLEKLSSTIGSITVIGGGFLGSELACALGHRGQKSGLEVNQVFPESGNMGKVLPEYLSHWTTEKVKREGVNVLTDAVVKSVCYRDGKLHIHLKDGRQLQTDHIVAAVGLEPNTELAKSGGLELDGDFGGYRVNAELQARNNVWVAGDAACFYDIKLGRRRVEHHDHAVVSGRLAGENMTGVAKPYWHQSMFWSDLGPEVGYEAIGIVDSALPTVGVFAKATEKDTPKRASEESGTGIRSEHDGEILQSESQAVESAPAVPAVPAPAQQGESYGKGVVFYLRDNVVVGIVLWNVFNRMPIARKIIKDGEEHVDLNEVAKLFNIHEE
;
A
#
# COMPACT_ATOMS: atom_id res chain seq x y z
N MET A 1 33.05 52.37 -41.70
CA MET A 1 34.24 51.97 -42.46
C MET A 1 34.37 50.50 -42.29
N ALA A 2 33.86 49.73 -43.23
CA ALA A 2 34.47 49.11 -44.39
C ALA A 2 35.36 47.95 -43.95
N ALA A 3 34.89 46.76 -44.23
CA ALA A 3 35.17 45.79 -45.27
C ALA A 3 36.33 44.85 -44.85
N GLY A 4 36.34 43.55 -45.06
CA GLY A 4 35.84 42.67 -46.04
C GLY A 4 36.29 41.26 -45.74
N ALA A 5 35.57 40.28 -46.21
CA ALA A 5 36.00 38.88 -46.40
C ALA A 5 36.91 38.79 -47.64
N PRO A 6 37.64 37.65 -47.92
CA PRO A 6 37.01 36.54 -48.60
C PRO A 6 37.61 35.10 -48.32
N ARG A 7 36.81 34.15 -48.58
CA ARG A 7 36.86 32.81 -49.24
C ARG A 7 38.23 32.17 -49.61
N THR A 8 38.22 30.83 -49.46
CA THR A 8 38.61 29.65 -50.29
C THR A 8 39.43 28.69 -49.46
N GLY A 9 39.36 27.38 -49.48
CA GLY A 9 38.78 26.39 -50.33
C GLY A 9 39.52 25.07 -50.09
N SER A 10 38.83 23.93 -50.22
CA SER A 10 39.28 22.56 -50.58
C SER A 10 40.41 21.91 -49.74
N SER A 11 40.33 20.69 -49.34
CA SER A 11 40.06 19.36 -49.88
C SER A 11 40.57 18.31 -48.89
N VAL A 12 39.76 17.23 -48.73
CA VAL A 12 40.07 15.78 -48.77
C VAL A 12 41.22 15.25 -47.86
N GLU A 13 40.90 14.36 -46.96
CA GLU A 13 41.21 12.92 -46.96
C GLU A 13 40.88 12.21 -45.64
N GLU A 14 40.23 11.12 -45.79
CA GLU A 14 40.02 9.85 -45.15
C GLU A 14 40.74 9.46 -43.86
N GLY A 15 40.02 8.76 -42.97
CA GLY A 15 40.61 7.83 -41.99
C GLY A 15 39.63 7.32 -40.92
N ARG A 16 38.85 6.30 -41.23
CA ARG A 16 38.41 5.10 -40.46
C ARG A 16 38.79 5.08 -38.96
N ALA A 17 37.95 4.65 -37.99
CA ALA A 17 37.01 3.55 -37.88
C ALA A 17 36.29 3.61 -36.50
N GLY A 18 35.12 3.22 -36.39
CA GLY A 18 34.36 2.16 -35.80
C GLY A 18 33.73 2.60 -34.44
N GLY A 19 32.53 2.34 -34.07
CA GLY A 19 31.49 1.47 -34.49
C GLY A 19 30.33 1.68 -33.54
N SER A 20 29.22 2.17 -34.04
CA SER A 20 27.93 2.22 -33.37
C SER A 20 27.14 0.97 -33.72
N ALA A 21 26.58 0.30 -32.71
CA ALA A 21 25.64 -0.79 -32.96
C ALA A 21 24.22 -0.29 -32.70
N THR A 22 23.55 0.06 -33.77
CA THR A 22 22.10 0.15 -33.92
C THR A 22 21.51 -1.25 -33.97
N TRP A 23 20.45 -1.50 -33.25
CA TRP A 23 19.55 -2.63 -33.51
C TRP A 23 18.27 -2.11 -34.14
N LEU A 24 18.17 -2.41 -35.42
CA LEU A 24 16.99 -2.25 -36.26
C LEU A 24 16.15 -3.53 -36.28
N ALA A 25 14.87 -3.30 -36.47
CA ALA A 25 13.80 -4.24 -36.68
C ALA A 25 13.97 -5.08 -37.97
N GLY A 26 13.32 -6.21 -38.04
CA GLY A 26 13.03 -7.08 -39.16
C GLY A 26 12.82 -8.48 -38.62
N GLU A 27 11.88 -9.29 -38.91
CA GLU A 27 11.04 -9.46 -40.11
C GLU A 27 9.90 -10.42 -39.76
N MET A 28 8.76 -10.18 -40.34
CA MET A 28 7.64 -11.12 -40.42
C MET A 28 7.96 -12.27 -41.37
N ALA A 29 7.69 -13.48 -40.97
CA ALA A 29 7.47 -14.57 -41.93
C ALA A 29 6.29 -15.43 -41.48
N LEU A 30 5.30 -15.46 -42.35
CA LEU A 30 4.14 -16.34 -42.36
C LEU A 30 4.55 -17.82 -42.46
N CYS A 31 3.87 -18.69 -41.75
CA CYS A 31 3.55 -20.02 -42.27
C CYS A 31 2.16 -20.45 -41.81
N ARG A 32 1.34 -20.66 -42.79
CA ARG A 32 -0.02 -21.23 -42.75
C ARG A 32 0.05 -22.76 -42.86
N VAL A 33 -1.10 -23.38 -42.49
CA VAL A 33 -1.65 -24.69 -42.94
C VAL A 33 -1.33 -25.84 -41.97
N VAL A 34 -2.28 -26.65 -41.44
CA VAL A 34 -3.44 -27.35 -42.02
C VAL A 34 -4.39 -27.86 -40.93
N LEU A 35 -5.67 -27.86 -41.26
CA LEU A 35 -6.79 -28.51 -40.60
C LEU A 35 -6.61 -30.02 -40.38
N GLY A 36 -7.21 -30.51 -39.29
CA GLY A 36 -7.50 -31.92 -39.09
C GLY A 36 -8.64 -32.15 -38.13
N LEU A 37 -9.86 -32.14 -38.64
CA LEU A 37 -11.06 -32.66 -38.01
C LEU A 37 -10.97 -34.17 -37.80
N ARG A 38 -11.32 -34.67 -36.60
CA ARG A 38 -12.06 -35.93 -36.49
C ARG A 38 -12.86 -36.02 -35.22
N THR A 39 -14.12 -36.18 -35.43
CA THR A 39 -15.21 -36.57 -34.54
C THR A 39 -15.06 -38.01 -34.05
N ALA A 40 -15.42 -38.29 -32.79
CA ALA A 40 -16.12 -39.53 -32.43
C ALA A 40 -16.88 -39.40 -31.12
N ARG A 41 -18.08 -39.84 -31.22
CA ARG A 41 -19.17 -40.01 -30.23
C ARG A 41 -18.89 -41.17 -29.26
N GLY A 42 -19.67 -41.12 -28.15
CA GLY A 42 -20.10 -42.28 -27.34
C GLY A 42 -19.43 -42.31 -25.97
N GLY A 43 -20.07 -42.49 -24.91
CA GLY A 43 -21.36 -43.02 -24.55
C GLY A 43 -21.53 -42.99 -23.02
N LEU A 44 -22.77 -43.01 -22.68
CA LEU A 44 -23.51 -43.05 -21.44
C LEU A 44 -23.00 -43.90 -20.27
N GLN A 45 -23.42 -43.42 -19.05
CA GLN A 45 -23.90 -44.17 -17.88
C GLN A 45 -22.84 -44.69 -16.88
N ASN A 46 -22.86 -44.29 -15.62
CA ASN A 46 -23.78 -44.79 -14.62
C ASN A 46 -23.62 -44.09 -13.26
N GLN A 47 -24.73 -43.86 -12.64
CA GLN A 47 -24.91 -43.40 -11.26
C GLN A 47 -24.44 -44.45 -10.27
N ARG A 48 -23.85 -44.03 -9.14
CA ARG A 48 -24.20 -44.63 -7.84
C ARG A 48 -24.00 -43.61 -6.71
N ARG A 49 -25.13 -43.31 -6.09
CA ARG A 49 -25.25 -42.70 -4.77
C ARG A 49 -24.76 -43.69 -3.72
N LEU A 50 -24.07 -43.21 -2.69
CA LEU A 50 -24.14 -43.81 -1.36
C LEU A 50 -24.11 -42.71 -0.29
N ARG A 51 -25.09 -42.78 0.57
CA ARG A 51 -25.32 -41.97 1.78
C ARG A 51 -24.56 -42.54 2.96
N PRO A 52 -24.42 -41.75 4.06
CA PRO A 52 -23.59 -42.06 5.22
C PRO A 52 -24.28 -42.95 6.25
N PRO A 53 -23.57 -43.45 7.25
CA PRO A 53 -24.21 -43.89 8.48
C PRO A 53 -23.96 -42.98 9.67
N SER A 54 -25.00 -42.87 10.43
CA SER A 54 -25.21 -42.17 11.68
C SER A 54 -24.78 -43.00 12.88
N SER A 55 -24.42 -42.27 13.96
CA SER A 55 -24.69 -42.48 15.38
C SER A 55 -24.16 -43.71 16.12
N SER A 56 -23.51 -43.45 17.27
CA SER A 56 -24.07 -43.70 18.62
C SER A 56 -22.99 -43.48 19.67
N LEU A 57 -23.22 -42.62 20.62
CA LEU A 57 -23.44 -42.81 22.05
C LEU A 57 -22.52 -43.83 22.76
N LEU A 58 -21.78 -43.38 23.75
CA LEU A 58 -21.89 -43.86 25.13
C LEU A 58 -21.03 -43.04 26.12
N GLN A 59 -21.67 -42.70 27.21
CA GLN A 59 -21.25 -42.19 28.48
C GLN A 59 -20.17 -43.04 29.17
N HIS A 60 -19.37 -42.39 30.04
CA HIS A 60 -19.18 -42.73 31.46
C HIS A 60 -18.14 -41.76 32.06
N SER A 61 -18.54 -40.92 32.95
CA SER A 61 -18.41 -40.85 34.42
C SER A 61 -17.19 -41.53 35.02
N SER A 62 -16.37 -40.75 35.73
CA SER A 62 -16.00 -40.99 37.13
C SER A 62 -14.91 -40.03 37.63
N SER A 63 -15.22 -39.37 38.73
CA SER A 63 -14.22 -38.86 39.68
C SER A 63 -13.66 -40.02 40.50
N PRO A 64 -12.47 -39.88 41.07
CA PRO A 64 -12.37 -40.03 42.53
C PRO A 64 -11.33 -39.08 43.18
N SER A 65 -11.74 -38.52 44.32
CA SER A 65 -11.32 -38.96 45.71
C SER A 65 -9.89 -38.65 46.14
N LYS A 66 -9.82 -37.75 47.09
CA LYS A 66 -9.04 -37.63 48.32
C LYS A 66 -7.93 -38.65 48.57
N GLN A 67 -6.78 -38.11 48.99
CA GLN A 67 -5.98 -38.74 50.06
C GLN A 67 -5.31 -37.67 50.96
N LEU A 68 -5.63 -37.80 52.25
CA LEU A 68 -4.98 -37.23 53.42
C LEU A 68 -3.66 -37.93 53.70
N LEU A 69 -2.66 -37.23 54.19
CA LEU A 69 -1.66 -37.79 55.09
C LEU A 69 -1.32 -36.80 56.22
N ARG A 70 -1.58 -37.28 57.41
CA ARG A 70 -1.17 -36.74 58.70
C ARG A 70 0.33 -36.93 58.92
N HIS A 71 0.97 -35.99 59.59
CA HIS A 71 1.88 -36.38 60.71
C HIS A 71 1.93 -35.30 61.78
N SER A 72 1.91 -35.81 62.98
CA SER A 72 1.83 -35.24 64.28
C SER A 72 3.19 -34.81 64.84
N GLY A 73 3.17 -33.91 65.78
CA GLY A 73 4.31 -33.62 66.67
C GLY A 73 4.02 -32.52 67.67
N ASN A 74 3.78 -32.92 68.91
CA ASN A 74 3.54 -32.22 70.19
C ASN A 74 4.54 -31.11 70.51
N ALA A 75 4.19 -30.00 71.21
CA ALA A 75 3.96 -29.87 72.65
C ALA A 75 4.10 -28.38 73.13
N ALA A 76 3.32 -28.07 74.10
CA ALA A 76 3.45 -27.10 75.17
C ALA A 76 2.81 -25.73 75.10
N ASN A 77 1.71 -25.57 75.80
CA ASN A 77 1.13 -24.34 76.37
C ASN A 77 2.03 -23.77 77.54
N PRO A 78 1.91 -22.52 77.97
CA PRO A 78 0.62 -21.94 78.41
C PRO A 78 0.41 -20.40 78.22
N ALA A 79 -0.83 -20.04 78.54
CA ALA A 79 -1.34 -18.79 79.18
C ALA A 79 -1.89 -17.70 78.28
N GLN A 80 -3.22 -17.74 78.21
CA GLN A 80 -4.22 -16.69 78.56
C GLN A 80 -4.10 -15.27 78.02
N SER A 81 -5.20 -14.91 77.36
CA SER A 81 -5.78 -13.57 77.18
C SER A 81 -5.63 -13.01 75.75
N GLY A 82 -6.42 -13.55 74.79
CA GLY A 82 -6.47 -12.99 73.40
C GLY A 82 -7.57 -13.59 72.53
N GLY A 83 -8.25 -14.64 73.04
CA GLY A 83 -9.19 -15.42 72.18
C GLY A 83 -10.46 -14.68 71.73
N LEU A 84 -10.89 -13.67 72.50
CA LEU A 84 -12.11 -12.93 72.18
C LEU A 84 -11.91 -11.89 71.09
N TYR A 85 -10.72 -11.28 70.98
CA TYR A 85 -10.41 -10.31 69.92
C TYR A 85 -10.17 -10.97 68.57
N TYR A 86 -9.53 -12.14 68.52
CA TYR A 86 -9.33 -12.91 67.25
C TYR A 86 -10.64 -13.49 66.74
N GLY A 87 -11.52 -13.97 67.58
CA GLY A 87 -12.84 -14.46 67.18
C GLY A 87 -13.72 -13.36 66.56
N LEU A 88 -13.69 -12.13 67.16
CA LEU A 88 -14.41 -11.00 66.56
C LEU A 88 -13.80 -10.49 65.27
N LEU A 89 -12.48 -10.51 65.09
CA LEU A 89 -11.81 -10.11 63.85
C LEU A 89 -12.07 -11.11 62.73
N VAL A 90 -11.95 -12.41 62.95
CA VAL A 90 -12.24 -13.46 61.98
C VAL A 90 -13.73 -13.50 61.63
N GLY A 91 -14.62 -13.34 62.63
CA GLY A 91 -16.06 -13.23 62.41
C GLY A 91 -16.44 -11.97 61.59
N GLY A 92 -15.81 -10.82 61.91
CA GLY A 92 -16.01 -9.55 61.16
C GLY A 92 -15.56 -9.63 59.71
N VAL A 93 -14.37 -10.18 59.46
CA VAL A 93 -13.83 -10.37 58.08
C VAL A 93 -14.68 -11.36 57.29
N SER A 94 -15.17 -12.44 57.93
CA SER A 94 -16.05 -13.42 57.27
C SER A 94 -17.42 -12.84 56.91
N VAL A 95 -18.00 -12.00 57.78
CA VAL A 95 -19.27 -11.32 57.50
C VAL A 95 -19.12 -10.27 56.40
N VAL A 96 -18.03 -9.45 56.44
CA VAL A 96 -17.75 -8.44 55.40
C VAL A 96 -17.43 -9.11 54.09
N GLY A 97 -16.64 -10.19 54.07
CA GLY A 97 -16.33 -10.99 52.90
C GLY A 97 -17.61 -11.66 52.35
N GLY A 98 -18.46 -12.23 53.19
CA GLY A 98 -19.74 -12.80 52.79
C GLY A 98 -20.70 -11.78 52.21
N VAL A 99 -20.80 -10.60 52.80
CA VAL A 99 -21.63 -9.49 52.24
C VAL A 99 -21.07 -8.97 50.92
N TYR A 100 -19.74 -8.88 50.80
CA TYR A 100 -19.09 -8.47 49.55
C TYR A 100 -19.34 -9.49 48.41
N VAL A 101 -19.13 -10.78 48.69
CA VAL A 101 -19.39 -11.86 47.72
C VAL A 101 -20.89 -11.91 47.34
N TYR A 102 -21.79 -11.80 48.32
CA TYR A 102 -23.22 -11.77 48.09
C TYR A 102 -23.64 -10.57 47.22
N ARG A 103 -23.12 -9.37 47.51
CA ARG A 103 -23.40 -8.16 46.68
C ARG A 103 -22.82 -8.27 45.30
N THR A 104 -21.63 -8.86 45.14
CA THR A 104 -21.01 -9.06 43.83
C THR A 104 -21.81 -10.07 42.99
N LEU A 105 -22.16 -11.23 43.57
CA LEU A 105 -22.97 -12.24 42.89
C LEU A 105 -24.38 -11.73 42.54
N HIS A 106 -24.97 -10.94 43.42
CA HIS A 106 -26.29 -10.36 43.16
C HIS A 106 -26.26 -9.31 42.08
N ARG A 107 -25.18 -8.51 42.00
CA ARG A 107 -24.96 -7.51 40.96
C ARG A 107 -24.65 -8.17 39.61
N ASP A 108 -23.88 -9.25 39.61
CA ASP A 108 -23.56 -10.00 38.40
C ASP A 108 -24.78 -10.77 37.89
N LYS A 109 -25.61 -11.31 38.78
CA LYS A 109 -26.89 -11.94 38.43
C LYS A 109 -27.88 -10.93 37.87
N SER A 110 -27.91 -9.70 38.43
CA SER A 110 -28.74 -8.62 37.89
C SER A 110 -28.31 -8.19 36.50
N ARG A 111 -26.99 -8.02 36.26
CA ARG A 111 -26.41 -7.69 34.97
C ARG A 111 -26.60 -8.83 33.92
N PHE A 112 -26.56 -10.07 34.39
CA PHE A 112 -26.82 -11.22 33.55
C PHE A 112 -28.28 -11.28 33.10
N ASN A 113 -29.22 -11.08 34.02
CA ASN A 113 -30.64 -11.03 33.72
C ASN A 113 -31.00 -9.83 32.83
N GLU A 114 -30.37 -8.68 33.01
CA GLU A 114 -30.52 -7.49 32.15
C GLU A 114 -30.04 -7.75 30.73
N ARG A 115 -28.92 -8.48 30.57
CA ARG A 115 -28.45 -8.92 29.26
C ARG A 115 -29.36 -9.94 28.60
N ILE A 116 -29.92 -10.89 29.35
CA ILE A 116 -30.89 -11.85 28.82
C ILE A 116 -32.16 -11.13 28.37
N SER A 117 -32.70 -10.23 29.17
CA SER A 117 -33.89 -9.46 28.79
C SER A 117 -33.64 -8.57 27.56
N THR A 118 -32.44 -8.02 27.44
CA THR A 118 -32.00 -7.26 26.26
C THR A 118 -31.90 -8.16 25.03
N LEU A 119 -31.35 -9.38 25.17
CA LEU A 119 -31.28 -10.36 24.09
C LEU A 119 -32.67 -10.88 23.67
N GLU A 120 -33.55 -11.07 24.63
CA GLU A 120 -34.93 -11.47 24.36
C GLU A 120 -35.75 -10.36 23.68
N SER A 121 -35.52 -9.10 24.08
CA SER A 121 -36.12 -7.94 23.39
C SER A 121 -35.59 -7.76 21.97
N ILE A 122 -34.27 -7.96 21.76
CA ILE A 122 -33.68 -7.96 20.40
C ILE A 122 -34.21 -9.08 19.56
N LYS A 123 -34.41 -10.28 20.14
CA LYS A 123 -34.98 -11.44 19.44
C LYS A 123 -36.45 -11.22 19.08
N GLN A 124 -37.23 -10.67 20.01
CA GLN A 124 -38.61 -10.26 19.73
C GLN A 124 -38.73 -9.16 18.69
N THR A 125 -37.82 -8.17 18.75
CA THR A 125 -37.77 -7.09 17.75
C THR A 125 -37.34 -7.63 16.38
N SER A 126 -36.44 -8.64 16.32
CA SER A 126 -36.04 -9.28 15.09
C SER A 126 -37.16 -10.21 14.51
N GLU A 127 -37.96 -10.83 15.35
CA GLU A 127 -39.11 -11.65 14.91
C GLU A 127 -40.28 -10.76 14.46
N LEU A 128 -40.52 -9.63 15.12
CA LEU A 128 -41.48 -8.60 14.69
C LEU A 128 -41.03 -7.94 13.37
N ALA A 129 -39.73 -7.64 13.23
CA ALA A 129 -39.18 -7.11 11.99
C ALA A 129 -39.26 -8.10 10.84
N LYS A 130 -39.11 -9.42 11.09
CA LYS A 130 -39.35 -10.45 10.07
C LYS A 130 -40.84 -10.58 9.69
N ALA A 131 -41.74 -10.50 10.67
CA ALA A 131 -43.17 -10.52 10.41
C ALA A 131 -43.67 -9.26 9.68
N ASP A 132 -43.04 -8.13 9.88
CA ASP A 132 -43.30 -6.88 9.14
C ASP A 132 -42.68 -6.91 7.73
N VAL A 133 -41.50 -7.54 7.55
CA VAL A 133 -40.90 -7.78 6.24
C VAL A 133 -41.78 -8.73 5.41
N ASP A 134 -42.26 -9.82 5.99
CA ASP A 134 -43.16 -10.75 5.29
C ASP A 134 -44.54 -10.11 4.95
N LYS A 135 -44.99 -9.12 5.73
CA LYS A 135 -46.20 -8.33 5.42
C LYS A 135 -45.92 -7.20 4.41
N GLN A 136 -44.73 -6.65 4.40
CA GLN A 136 -44.31 -5.62 3.42
C GLN A 136 -44.03 -6.22 2.04
N GLU A 137 -43.48 -7.44 1.97
CA GLU A 137 -43.29 -8.15 0.68
C GLU A 137 -44.65 -8.49 0.00
N ALA A 138 -45.74 -8.54 0.76
CA ALA A 138 -47.08 -8.78 0.21
C ALA A 138 -47.80 -7.51 -0.29
N SER A 139 -47.27 -6.30 0.02
CA SER A 139 -47.84 -5.00 -0.35
C SER A 139 -46.96 -4.11 -1.22
N GLU A 140 -45.75 -4.53 -1.53
CA GLU A 140 -44.91 -3.78 -2.46
C GLU A 140 -45.37 -3.99 -3.90
N ALA A 141 -46.14 -3.02 -4.39
CA ALA A 141 -46.14 -2.70 -5.80
C ALA A 141 -44.68 -2.66 -6.25
N LYS A 142 -44.30 -3.45 -7.27
CA LYS A 142 -42.99 -3.51 -7.90
C LYS A 142 -42.39 -2.11 -8.06
N VAL A 143 -41.61 -1.65 -7.08
CA VAL A 143 -40.70 -0.57 -7.29
C VAL A 143 -39.63 -1.15 -8.23
N ALA A 144 -39.62 -0.67 -9.47
CA ALA A 144 -38.61 -1.04 -10.42
C ALA A 144 -37.23 -0.82 -9.72
N PRO A 145 -36.26 -1.74 -9.83
CA PRO A 145 -34.95 -1.53 -9.24
C PRO A 145 -34.46 -0.16 -9.68
N LEU A 146 -34.10 0.70 -8.73
CA LEU A 146 -33.57 2.01 -9.03
C LEU A 146 -32.39 1.83 -9.99
N ALA A 147 -32.52 2.39 -11.20
CA ALA A 147 -31.50 2.26 -12.23
C ALA A 147 -30.30 3.17 -11.88
N LEU A 148 -29.10 2.73 -12.23
CA LEU A 148 -27.90 3.57 -12.15
C LEU A 148 -28.16 4.94 -12.82
N PRO A 149 -27.56 6.04 -12.29
CA PRO A 149 -27.75 7.37 -12.87
C PRO A 149 -27.20 7.40 -14.31
N SER A 150 -28.02 7.89 -15.24
CA SER A 150 -27.61 8.11 -16.63
C SER A 150 -26.69 9.31 -16.81
N HIS A 151 -26.67 10.22 -15.80
CA HIS A 151 -25.85 11.42 -15.74
C HIS A 151 -25.40 11.72 -14.32
N VAL A 152 -24.15 12.19 -14.16
CA VAL A 152 -23.60 12.67 -12.89
C VAL A 152 -22.76 13.93 -13.11
N PRO A 153 -22.81 14.94 -12.22
CA PRO A 153 -21.97 16.14 -12.36
C PRO A 153 -20.47 15.82 -12.30
N PHE A 154 -20.05 14.97 -11.37
CA PHE A 154 -18.65 14.60 -11.19
C PHE A 154 -18.48 13.07 -11.27
N LEU A 155 -17.77 12.62 -12.31
CA LEU A 155 -17.44 11.21 -12.52
C LEU A 155 -15.95 10.99 -12.30
N LEU A 156 -15.58 10.05 -11.40
CA LEU A 156 -14.20 9.71 -11.11
C LEU A 156 -13.95 8.24 -11.48
N ILE A 157 -12.97 7.98 -12.33
CA ILE A 157 -12.66 6.64 -12.85
C ILE A 157 -11.45 6.07 -12.14
N GLY A 158 -11.67 5.01 -11.34
CA GLY A 158 -10.70 4.35 -10.47
C GLY A 158 -11.02 4.59 -8.99
N GLY A 159 -11.02 3.51 -8.17
CA GLY A 159 -11.37 3.54 -6.74
C GLY A 159 -10.18 3.77 -5.80
N GLY A 160 -9.08 4.36 -6.29
CA GLY A 160 -7.86 4.56 -5.50
C GLY A 160 -7.81 5.88 -4.72
N THR A 161 -6.63 6.12 -4.14
CA THR A 161 -6.31 7.30 -3.32
C THR A 161 -6.62 8.62 -4.03
N ALA A 162 -6.27 8.75 -5.32
CA ALA A 162 -6.45 10.01 -6.05
C ALA A 162 -7.93 10.34 -6.23
N SER A 163 -8.78 9.38 -6.58
CA SER A 163 -10.24 9.60 -6.66
C SER A 163 -10.84 9.98 -5.32
N PHE A 164 -10.45 9.31 -4.25
CA PHE A 164 -10.95 9.64 -2.92
C PHE A 164 -10.54 11.07 -2.49
N ALA A 165 -9.27 11.43 -2.70
CA ALA A 165 -8.78 12.78 -2.43
C ALA A 165 -9.51 13.85 -3.25
N ALA A 166 -9.78 13.57 -4.55
CA ALA A 166 -10.56 14.44 -5.41
C ALA A 166 -12.02 14.58 -4.94
N ALA A 167 -12.68 13.46 -4.60
CA ALA A 167 -14.07 13.48 -4.11
C ALA A 167 -14.20 14.30 -2.82
N ARG A 168 -13.28 14.14 -1.88
CA ARG A 168 -13.22 14.97 -0.65
C ARG A 168 -13.02 16.45 -0.97
N SER A 169 -12.12 16.76 -1.90
CA SER A 169 -11.82 18.13 -2.29
C SER A 169 -13.00 18.81 -2.98
N ILE A 170 -13.68 18.11 -3.91
CA ILE A 170 -14.90 18.58 -4.56
C ILE A 170 -15.96 18.88 -3.49
N ARG A 171 -16.23 17.92 -2.59
CA ARG A 171 -17.24 18.06 -1.54
C ARG A 171 -16.92 19.14 -0.51
N ALA A 172 -15.64 19.38 -0.21
CA ALA A 172 -15.23 20.46 0.69
C ALA A 172 -15.48 21.85 0.08
N ARG A 173 -15.46 21.97 -1.24
CA ARG A 173 -15.69 23.23 -1.96
C ARG A 173 -17.14 23.44 -2.39
N ASP A 174 -17.80 22.34 -2.73
CA ASP A 174 -19.22 22.31 -3.09
C ASP A 174 -19.93 21.22 -2.27
N PRO A 175 -20.50 21.58 -1.11
CA PRO A 175 -21.23 20.64 -0.27
C PRO A 175 -22.46 19.99 -0.95
N GLY A 176 -22.99 20.58 -2.01
CA GLY A 176 -24.08 20.03 -2.82
C GLY A 176 -23.62 19.06 -3.92
N ALA A 177 -22.31 18.96 -4.19
CA ALA A 177 -21.80 18.15 -5.28
C ALA A 177 -22.18 16.68 -5.15
N LYS A 178 -22.54 16.05 -6.27
CA LYS A 178 -22.83 14.63 -6.43
C LYS A 178 -21.69 14.00 -7.18
N VAL A 179 -20.95 13.11 -6.51
CA VAL A 179 -19.70 12.52 -7.01
C VAL A 179 -19.85 11.01 -7.12
N LEU A 180 -19.70 10.46 -8.32
CA LEU A 180 -19.67 9.02 -8.57
C LEU A 180 -18.25 8.56 -8.84
N ILE A 181 -17.75 7.63 -8.04
CA ILE A 181 -16.50 6.89 -8.27
C ILE A 181 -16.87 5.55 -8.91
N VAL A 182 -16.25 5.20 -10.04
CA VAL A 182 -16.41 3.89 -10.71
C VAL A 182 -15.11 3.12 -10.59
N THR A 183 -15.16 1.88 -10.10
CA THR A 183 -13.99 1.03 -9.89
C THR A 183 -14.24 -0.42 -10.28
N ASP A 184 -13.23 -1.07 -10.87
CA ASP A 184 -13.22 -2.51 -11.18
C ASP A 184 -12.92 -3.38 -9.94
N GLU A 185 -12.50 -2.78 -8.83
CA GLU A 185 -12.30 -3.47 -7.56
C GLU A 185 -13.63 -3.63 -6.82
N ALA A 186 -13.74 -4.70 -6.03
CA ALA A 186 -14.93 -4.95 -5.19
C ALA A 186 -14.95 -4.09 -3.93
N ASP A 187 -13.80 -3.53 -3.57
CA ASP A 187 -13.60 -2.78 -2.33
C ASP A 187 -13.84 -1.28 -2.53
N GLN A 188 -14.29 -0.61 -1.46
CA GLN A 188 -14.36 0.85 -1.40
C GLN A 188 -12.96 1.46 -1.37
N PRO A 189 -12.80 2.78 -1.63
CA PRO A 189 -11.50 3.43 -1.65
C PRO A 189 -10.68 3.20 -0.38
N TYR A 190 -9.45 2.73 -0.56
CA TYR A 190 -8.53 2.37 0.52
C TYR A 190 -7.08 2.79 0.22
N MET A 191 -6.26 2.84 1.27
CA MET A 191 -4.82 3.11 1.15
C MET A 191 -4.05 1.82 0.90
N ARG A 192 -3.14 1.85 -0.08
CA ARG A 192 -2.34 0.67 -0.48
C ARG A 192 -1.07 0.45 0.35
N PRO A 193 -0.36 1.47 0.87
CA PRO A 193 0.93 1.27 1.54
C PRO A 193 0.93 0.20 2.65
N PRO A 194 -0.10 0.06 3.50
CA PRO A 194 -0.10 -0.97 4.54
C PRO A 194 -0.13 -2.40 4.03
N LEU A 195 -0.54 -2.63 2.76
CA LEU A 195 -0.63 -3.98 2.17
C LEU A 195 0.73 -4.69 2.10
N SER A 196 1.85 -3.95 1.99
CA SER A 196 3.21 -4.51 1.96
C SER A 196 4.00 -4.31 3.25
N LYS A 197 3.40 -3.66 4.25
CA LYS A 197 4.06 -3.23 5.51
C LYS A 197 3.28 -3.69 6.74
N GLU A 198 2.61 -2.75 7.42
CA GLU A 198 2.06 -2.90 8.77
C GLU A 198 1.08 -4.07 8.93
N LEU A 199 0.29 -4.39 7.90
CA LEU A 199 -0.65 -5.52 7.96
C LEU A 199 0.05 -6.87 8.22
N TRP A 200 1.30 -7.03 7.77
CA TRP A 200 2.09 -8.25 7.95
C TRP A 200 2.74 -8.38 9.34
N PHE A 201 2.91 -7.26 10.04
CA PHE A 201 3.52 -7.18 11.37
C PHE A 201 2.50 -7.16 12.50
N SER A 202 1.22 -7.35 12.20
CA SER A 202 0.15 -7.45 13.19
C SER A 202 0.13 -8.82 13.85
N ASP A 203 -0.09 -8.85 15.16
CA ASP A 203 -0.31 -10.09 15.92
C ASP A 203 -1.79 -10.55 15.89
N ASP A 204 -2.69 -9.75 15.30
CA ASP A 204 -4.10 -10.09 15.14
C ASP A 204 -4.29 -11.03 13.94
N THR A 205 -4.74 -12.24 14.19
CA THR A 205 -5.01 -13.25 13.16
C THR A 205 -6.19 -12.90 12.25
N ASN A 206 -7.03 -11.95 12.63
CA ASN A 206 -8.20 -11.52 11.85
C ASN A 206 -7.89 -10.35 10.90
N VAL A 207 -6.63 -9.93 10.79
CA VAL A 207 -6.22 -8.82 9.90
C VAL A 207 -6.69 -9.02 8.44
N PRO A 208 -6.60 -10.20 7.83
CA PRO A 208 -7.06 -10.41 6.44
C PRO A 208 -8.55 -10.13 6.24
N GLU A 209 -9.36 -10.36 7.28
CA GLU A 209 -10.81 -10.12 7.23
C GLU A 209 -11.15 -8.66 7.56
N THR A 210 -10.59 -8.15 8.65
CA THR A 210 -10.91 -6.81 9.17
C THR A 210 -10.21 -5.69 8.41
N LEU A 211 -9.04 -5.98 7.83
CA LEU A 211 -8.12 -5.01 7.20
C LEU A 211 -7.80 -3.83 8.13
N ARG A 212 -7.79 -4.12 9.43
CA ARG A 212 -7.36 -3.19 10.49
C ARG A 212 -5.94 -3.56 10.90
N PHE A 213 -5.14 -2.57 11.17
CA PHE A 213 -3.75 -2.74 11.56
C PHE A 213 -3.36 -1.75 12.64
N LYS A 214 -2.35 -2.11 13.42
CA LYS A 214 -1.67 -1.18 14.30
C LYS A 214 -0.59 -0.47 13.51
N GLN A 215 -0.71 0.85 13.43
CA GLN A 215 0.37 1.69 12.93
C GLN A 215 1.60 1.52 13.82
N TRP A 216 2.77 1.93 13.36
CA TRP A 216 3.98 1.83 14.17
C TRP A 216 3.87 2.53 15.53
N ASN A 217 3.05 3.58 15.67
CA ASN A 217 2.74 4.24 16.96
C ASN A 217 1.72 3.51 17.84
N GLY A 218 1.34 2.29 17.48
CA GLY A 218 0.40 1.46 18.22
C GLY A 218 -1.09 1.83 18.06
N LYS A 219 -1.43 2.90 17.35
CA LYS A 219 -2.82 3.27 17.07
C LYS A 219 -3.42 2.33 16.03
N GLU A 220 -4.63 1.85 16.30
CA GLU A 220 -5.35 1.01 15.37
C GLU A 220 -6.02 1.83 14.26
N ARG A 221 -5.91 1.36 13.03
CA ARG A 221 -6.49 2.00 11.85
C ARG A 221 -7.02 0.98 10.86
N SER A 222 -8.06 1.34 10.10
CA SER A 222 -8.49 0.62 8.91
C SER A 222 -7.71 1.10 7.69
N ILE A 223 -7.52 0.22 6.69
CA ILE A 223 -7.00 0.65 5.39
C ILE A 223 -8.01 1.49 4.61
N PHE A 224 -9.31 1.31 4.86
CA PHE A 224 -10.36 2.09 4.20
C PHE A 224 -10.33 3.54 4.67
N PHE A 225 -10.45 4.48 3.73
CA PHE A 225 -10.46 5.90 4.04
C PHE A 225 -11.68 6.33 4.85
N GLN A 226 -12.83 5.70 4.59
CA GLN A 226 -14.10 5.97 5.27
C GLN A 226 -14.89 4.68 5.51
N PRO A 227 -15.74 4.66 6.53
CA PRO A 227 -16.66 3.55 6.73
C PRO A 227 -17.72 3.48 5.61
N PRO A 228 -18.35 2.31 5.37
CA PRO A 228 -19.40 2.15 4.36
C PRO A 228 -20.53 3.17 4.45
N SER A 229 -20.92 3.57 5.66
CA SER A 229 -21.99 4.57 5.93
C SER A 229 -21.68 5.98 5.42
N PHE A 230 -20.43 6.27 5.03
CA PHE A 230 -20.05 7.53 4.41
C PHE A 230 -20.57 7.65 2.96
N TYR A 231 -20.69 6.53 2.27
CA TYR A 231 -21.04 6.49 0.86
C TYR A 231 -22.53 6.31 0.66
N VAL A 232 -23.09 7.06 -0.27
CA VAL A 232 -24.47 6.93 -0.73
C VAL A 232 -24.53 5.83 -1.79
N SER A 233 -25.65 5.09 -1.89
CA SER A 233 -25.81 4.13 -2.98
C SER A 233 -25.80 4.81 -4.35
N PRO A 234 -25.24 4.18 -5.41
CA PRO A 234 -25.20 4.79 -6.74
C PRO A 234 -26.57 5.21 -7.27
N GLU A 235 -27.60 4.43 -6.97
CA GLU A 235 -28.97 4.62 -7.41
C GLU A 235 -29.61 5.85 -6.75
N GLU A 236 -29.27 6.12 -5.49
CA GLU A 236 -29.82 7.22 -4.69
C GLU A 236 -29.04 8.52 -4.84
N LEU A 237 -27.82 8.49 -5.40
CA LEU A 237 -26.93 9.66 -5.46
C LEU A 237 -27.62 10.89 -6.03
N MET A 238 -28.40 10.74 -7.11
CA MET A 238 -29.04 11.88 -7.79
C MET A 238 -30.24 12.43 -7.03
N SER A 239 -30.83 11.67 -6.11
CA SER A 239 -31.98 12.11 -5.27
C SER A 239 -31.56 12.77 -3.96
N THR A 240 -30.26 12.70 -3.57
CA THR A 240 -29.77 13.32 -2.33
C THR A 240 -29.89 14.85 -2.36
N GLU A 241 -30.45 15.46 -1.32
CA GLU A 241 -30.59 16.91 -1.21
C GLU A 241 -29.25 17.63 -0.98
N HIS A 242 -28.39 17.02 -0.19
CA HIS A 242 -27.12 17.62 0.24
C HIS A 242 -25.90 17.08 -0.53
N GLY A 243 -26.12 16.50 -1.72
CA GLY A 243 -25.06 15.85 -2.48
C GLY A 243 -24.50 14.61 -1.77
N GLY A 244 -23.38 14.07 -2.25
CA GLY A 244 -22.79 12.89 -1.67
C GLY A 244 -21.65 12.32 -2.51
N VAL A 245 -20.99 11.31 -1.97
CA VAL A 245 -20.03 10.48 -2.69
C VAL A 245 -20.59 9.07 -2.78
N SER A 246 -20.62 8.52 -3.98
CA SER A 246 -21.03 7.14 -4.23
C SER A 246 -19.90 6.37 -4.89
N VAL A 247 -19.85 5.06 -4.65
CA VAL A 247 -18.86 4.16 -5.27
C VAL A 247 -19.57 3.02 -5.97
N LEU A 248 -19.42 2.95 -7.27
CA LEU A 248 -19.86 1.84 -8.10
C LEU A 248 -18.70 0.84 -8.24
N THR A 249 -18.74 -0.22 -7.44
CA THR A 249 -17.72 -1.28 -7.38
C THR A 249 -17.95 -2.37 -8.42
N GLY A 250 -16.86 -3.09 -8.80
CA GLY A 250 -16.94 -4.23 -9.73
C GLY A 250 -17.35 -3.84 -11.15
N LYS A 251 -17.18 -2.57 -11.55
CA LYS A 251 -17.49 -2.06 -12.88
C LYS A 251 -16.29 -1.38 -13.51
N LYS A 252 -15.98 -1.76 -14.74
CA LYS A 252 -14.87 -1.18 -15.50
C LYS A 252 -15.39 -0.21 -16.57
N VAL A 253 -14.82 0.99 -16.62
CA VAL A 253 -15.01 1.88 -17.75
C VAL A 253 -14.15 1.39 -18.92
N VAL A 254 -14.78 1.07 -20.05
CA VAL A 254 -14.12 0.50 -21.23
C VAL A 254 -14.05 1.44 -22.42
N HIS A 255 -14.79 2.55 -22.39
CA HIS A 255 -14.79 3.57 -23.44
C HIS A 255 -15.04 4.94 -22.83
N LEU A 256 -14.32 5.95 -23.33
CA LEU A 256 -14.47 7.35 -22.99
C LEU A 256 -14.73 8.17 -24.25
N ASP A 257 -15.87 8.86 -24.30
CA ASP A 257 -16.17 9.85 -25.33
C ASP A 257 -16.08 11.27 -24.72
N VAL A 258 -15.00 11.98 -25.05
CA VAL A 258 -14.76 13.34 -24.54
C VAL A 258 -15.57 14.43 -25.28
N ARG A 259 -16.18 14.12 -26.41
CA ARG A 259 -17.01 15.04 -27.18
C ARG A 259 -18.42 15.11 -26.63
N GLU A 260 -18.96 13.93 -26.31
CA GLU A 260 -20.29 13.80 -25.70
C GLU A 260 -20.27 13.84 -24.16
N ASN A 261 -19.07 13.93 -23.54
CA ASN A 261 -18.87 13.81 -22.09
C ASN A 261 -19.55 12.53 -21.52
N LYS A 262 -19.20 11.37 -22.07
CA LYS A 262 -19.86 10.10 -21.79
C LYS A 262 -18.87 8.96 -21.65
N VAL A 263 -19.16 8.04 -20.75
CA VAL A 263 -18.41 6.79 -20.63
C VAL A 263 -19.32 5.59 -20.87
N LYS A 264 -18.69 4.46 -21.28
CA LYS A 264 -19.36 3.16 -21.36
C LYS A 264 -18.69 2.21 -20.39
N LEU A 265 -19.50 1.51 -19.61
CA LEU A 265 -19.07 0.45 -18.71
C LEU A 265 -18.95 -0.89 -19.46
N ASP A 266 -18.31 -1.86 -18.83
CA ASP A 266 -18.09 -3.21 -19.34
C ASP A 266 -19.39 -4.02 -19.56
N ASP A 267 -20.47 -3.70 -18.82
CA ASP A 267 -21.79 -4.27 -19.01
C ASP A 267 -22.64 -3.58 -20.10
N GLY A 268 -22.07 -2.56 -20.77
CA GLY A 268 -22.74 -1.81 -21.81
C GLY A 268 -23.50 -0.55 -21.34
N THR A 269 -23.58 -0.31 -20.03
CA THR A 269 -24.22 0.89 -19.46
C THR A 269 -23.47 2.15 -19.84
N PHE A 270 -24.19 3.23 -20.14
CA PHE A 270 -23.63 4.55 -20.43
C PHE A 270 -23.93 5.53 -19.29
N ILE A 271 -22.92 6.32 -18.92
CA ILE A 271 -23.05 7.40 -17.93
C ILE A 271 -22.47 8.66 -18.55
N SER A 272 -23.24 9.76 -18.58
CA SER A 272 -22.76 11.09 -18.97
C SER A 272 -22.28 11.88 -17.76
N TYR A 273 -21.43 12.88 -17.98
CA TYR A 273 -20.83 13.68 -16.91
C TYR A 273 -20.64 15.14 -17.32
N ASP A 274 -20.56 16.04 -16.32
CA ASP A 274 -20.10 17.40 -16.56
C ASP A 274 -18.58 17.51 -16.46
N LYS A 275 -17.98 16.81 -15.47
CA LYS A 275 -16.54 16.77 -15.18
C LYS A 275 -16.10 15.34 -14.93
N CYS A 276 -14.98 14.94 -15.52
CA CYS A 276 -14.44 13.58 -15.38
C CYS A 276 -12.99 13.62 -14.87
N LEU A 277 -12.66 12.73 -13.94
CA LEU A 277 -11.30 12.47 -13.49
C LEU A 277 -10.89 11.04 -13.88
N LEU A 278 -9.78 10.92 -14.58
CA LEU A 278 -9.11 9.65 -14.78
C LEU A 278 -8.08 9.45 -13.65
N ALA A 279 -8.37 8.55 -12.73
CA ALA A 279 -7.47 8.12 -11.66
C ALA A 279 -7.28 6.61 -11.72
N THR A 280 -7.05 6.11 -12.92
CA THR A 280 -7.01 4.69 -13.27
C THR A 280 -5.81 3.94 -12.68
N GLY A 281 -4.84 4.66 -12.11
CA GLY A 281 -3.66 4.06 -11.49
C GLY A 281 -2.78 3.29 -12.47
N GLY A 282 -2.28 2.13 -12.06
CA GLY A 282 -1.46 1.27 -12.90
C GLY A 282 -1.60 -0.21 -12.56
N THR A 283 -1.18 -1.04 -13.47
CA THR A 283 -1.15 -2.51 -13.34
C THR A 283 0.28 -3.01 -13.10
N PRO A 284 0.50 -3.95 -12.17
CA PRO A 284 1.82 -4.55 -11.98
C PRO A 284 2.35 -5.19 -13.26
N ARG A 285 3.62 -4.93 -13.54
CA ARG A 285 4.33 -5.60 -14.63
C ARG A 285 4.58 -7.06 -14.29
N ASN A 286 4.58 -7.89 -15.32
CA ASN A 286 4.99 -9.28 -15.19
C ASN A 286 6.34 -9.52 -15.91
N LEU A 287 6.99 -10.61 -15.59
CA LEU A 287 8.19 -11.03 -16.31
C LEU A 287 7.79 -11.77 -17.60
N PRO A 288 8.42 -11.44 -18.75
CA PRO A 288 8.19 -12.19 -19.98
C PRO A 288 8.46 -13.70 -19.86
N ALA A 289 9.32 -14.10 -18.92
CA ALA A 289 9.58 -15.51 -18.61
C ALA A 289 8.38 -16.21 -17.98
N ILE A 290 7.56 -15.49 -17.21
CA ILE A 290 6.33 -15.99 -16.57
C ILE A 290 5.15 -15.90 -17.54
N GLU A 291 5.03 -14.80 -18.29
CA GLU A 291 3.95 -14.64 -19.28
C GLU A 291 3.92 -15.74 -20.34
N ARG A 292 5.11 -16.18 -20.76
CA ARG A 292 5.28 -17.28 -21.75
C ARG A 292 5.30 -18.67 -21.13
N ALA A 293 5.25 -18.76 -19.80
CA ALA A 293 5.23 -20.04 -19.10
C ALA A 293 3.84 -20.71 -19.13
N SER A 294 3.77 -21.94 -18.64
CA SER A 294 2.52 -22.69 -18.55
C SER A 294 1.51 -22.03 -17.61
N GLU A 295 0.24 -22.37 -17.77
CA GLU A 295 -0.83 -21.88 -16.89
C GLU A 295 -0.61 -22.26 -15.41
N GLU A 296 0.08 -23.39 -15.16
CA GLU A 296 0.45 -23.81 -13.81
C GLU A 296 1.42 -22.81 -13.14
N VAL A 297 2.37 -22.26 -13.89
CA VAL A 297 3.28 -21.21 -13.41
C VAL A 297 2.50 -19.92 -13.14
N LYS A 298 1.64 -19.51 -14.06
CA LYS A 298 0.86 -18.26 -13.93
C LYS A 298 -0.07 -18.29 -12.72
N ARG A 299 -0.74 -19.42 -12.48
CA ARG A 299 -1.62 -19.61 -11.30
C ARG A 299 -0.86 -19.58 -9.96
N ARG A 300 0.44 -19.90 -9.97
CA ARG A 300 1.32 -19.83 -8.81
C ARG A 300 2.18 -18.57 -8.79
N THR A 301 1.72 -17.52 -9.47
CA THR A 301 2.37 -16.22 -9.49
C THR A 301 1.38 -15.13 -9.10
N THR A 302 1.69 -14.37 -8.08
CA THR A 302 0.95 -13.17 -7.67
C THR A 302 1.61 -11.92 -8.22
N LEU A 303 0.81 -11.06 -8.87
CA LEU A 303 1.17 -9.68 -9.21
C LEU A 303 0.57 -8.79 -8.13
N PHE A 304 1.34 -8.48 -7.10
CA PHE A 304 0.84 -7.90 -5.85
C PHE A 304 0.50 -6.42 -5.98
N ARG A 305 -0.77 -6.04 -5.70
CA ARG A 305 -1.23 -4.65 -5.67
C ARG A 305 -2.51 -4.41 -4.85
N LYS A 306 -3.49 -5.33 -4.91
CA LYS A 306 -4.85 -5.15 -4.39
C LYS A 306 -5.03 -5.83 -3.01
N VAL A 307 -6.13 -5.51 -2.35
CA VAL A 307 -6.54 -6.19 -1.10
C VAL A 307 -6.70 -7.69 -1.32
N SER A 308 -7.27 -8.11 -2.45
CA SER A 308 -7.38 -9.53 -2.83
C SER A 308 -6.01 -10.21 -2.84
N ASP A 309 -4.99 -9.57 -3.42
CA ASP A 309 -3.65 -10.14 -3.52
C ASP A 309 -3.02 -10.30 -2.12
N PHE A 310 -3.27 -9.36 -1.21
CA PHE A 310 -2.84 -9.46 0.19
C PHE A 310 -3.51 -10.63 0.90
N ARG A 311 -4.85 -10.76 0.80
CA ARG A 311 -5.61 -11.85 1.42
C ARG A 311 -5.16 -13.22 0.92
N ASP A 312 -5.01 -13.36 -0.40
CA ASP A 312 -4.59 -14.61 -1.03
C ASP A 312 -3.15 -14.96 -0.64
N LEU A 313 -2.23 -14.00 -0.66
CA LEU A 313 -0.84 -14.22 -0.30
C LEU A 313 -0.68 -14.51 1.21
N GLU A 314 -1.45 -13.83 2.07
CA GLU A 314 -1.47 -14.07 3.51
C GLU A 314 -1.89 -15.51 3.81
N LYS A 315 -3.03 -15.95 3.27
CA LYS A 315 -3.54 -17.31 3.41
C LYS A 315 -2.53 -18.33 2.85
N LEU A 316 -1.98 -18.05 1.68
CA LEU A 316 -1.03 -18.93 1.01
C LEU A 316 0.25 -19.10 1.84
N SER A 317 0.79 -18.01 2.37
CA SER A 317 2.02 -18.01 3.19
C SER A 317 1.93 -18.85 4.46
N SER A 318 0.71 -19.19 4.90
CA SER A 318 0.45 -20.07 6.04
C SER A 318 0.39 -21.56 5.67
N THR A 319 0.32 -21.90 4.38
CA THR A 319 0.03 -23.27 3.90
C THR A 319 1.15 -23.87 3.07
N ILE A 320 2.05 -23.05 2.53
CA ILE A 320 3.15 -23.49 1.66
C ILE A 320 4.50 -23.40 2.37
N GLY A 321 5.50 -24.11 1.86
CA GLY A 321 6.84 -24.16 2.44
C GLY A 321 7.78 -23.07 1.94
N SER A 322 7.53 -22.49 0.75
CA SER A 322 8.48 -21.54 0.16
C SER A 322 7.83 -20.52 -0.77
N ILE A 323 8.31 -19.26 -0.69
CA ILE A 323 7.92 -18.14 -1.58
C ILE A 323 9.18 -17.50 -2.16
N THR A 324 9.15 -17.19 -3.46
CA THR A 324 10.20 -16.39 -4.11
C THR A 324 9.62 -15.05 -4.56
N VAL A 325 10.16 -13.95 -4.01
CA VAL A 325 9.87 -12.57 -4.44
C VAL A 325 10.84 -12.21 -5.56
N ILE A 326 10.33 -11.85 -6.74
CA ILE A 326 11.14 -11.39 -7.86
C ILE A 326 11.02 -9.88 -7.97
N GLY A 327 12.13 -9.18 -7.69
CA GLY A 327 12.26 -7.74 -7.69
C GLY A 327 12.94 -7.21 -6.44
N GLY A 328 13.93 -6.33 -6.62
CA GLY A 328 14.73 -5.70 -5.56
C GLY A 328 14.34 -4.24 -5.28
N GLY A 329 13.23 -3.74 -5.87
CA GLY A 329 12.70 -2.39 -5.62
C GLY A 329 11.94 -2.29 -4.29
N PHE A 330 11.22 -1.17 -4.09
CA PHE A 330 10.48 -0.88 -2.84
C PHE A 330 9.54 -2.02 -2.44
N LEU A 331 8.55 -2.31 -3.27
CA LEU A 331 7.53 -3.34 -2.99
C LEU A 331 8.16 -4.70 -2.74
N GLY A 332 9.12 -5.11 -3.57
CA GLY A 332 9.78 -6.40 -3.43
C GLY A 332 10.58 -6.51 -2.13
N SER A 333 11.27 -5.45 -1.72
CA SER A 333 12.04 -5.41 -0.47
C SER A 333 11.15 -5.36 0.77
N GLU A 334 10.05 -4.58 0.74
CA GLU A 334 9.05 -4.53 1.80
C GLU A 334 8.39 -5.89 2.02
N LEU A 335 7.90 -6.52 0.94
CA LEU A 335 7.27 -7.84 1.00
C LEU A 335 8.26 -8.94 1.42
N ALA A 336 9.51 -8.88 0.94
CA ALA A 336 10.53 -9.84 1.36
C ALA A 336 10.78 -9.75 2.87
N CYS A 337 10.94 -8.53 3.43
CA CYS A 337 11.07 -8.32 4.88
C CYS A 337 9.85 -8.83 5.64
N ALA A 338 8.64 -8.49 5.18
CA ALA A 338 7.40 -8.89 5.81
C ALA A 338 7.19 -10.42 5.84
N LEU A 339 7.42 -11.08 4.70
CA LEU A 339 7.35 -12.53 4.58
C LEU A 339 8.48 -13.22 5.33
N GLY A 340 9.70 -12.67 5.32
CA GLY A 340 10.85 -13.18 6.07
C GLY A 340 10.59 -13.15 7.57
N HIS A 341 10.10 -12.02 8.10
CA HIS A 341 9.69 -11.91 9.50
C HIS A 341 8.64 -12.97 9.88
N ARG A 342 7.65 -13.19 9.00
CA ARG A 342 6.65 -14.24 9.19
C ARG A 342 7.31 -15.64 9.14
N GLY A 343 8.22 -15.85 8.19
CA GLY A 343 8.95 -17.10 8.00
C GLY A 343 9.76 -17.53 9.22
N GLN A 344 10.35 -16.59 9.95
CA GLN A 344 11.06 -16.88 11.21
C GLN A 344 10.14 -17.53 12.27
N LYS A 345 8.84 -17.23 12.23
CA LYS A 345 7.84 -17.79 13.15
C LYS A 345 7.19 -19.08 12.62
N SER A 346 6.99 -19.18 11.30
CA SER A 346 6.22 -20.27 10.66
C SER A 346 7.06 -21.34 9.96
N GLY A 347 8.36 -21.10 9.73
CA GLY A 347 9.22 -21.98 8.93
C GLY A 347 9.07 -21.79 7.42
N LEU A 348 8.39 -20.74 6.95
CA LEU A 348 8.30 -20.39 5.53
C LEU A 348 9.67 -19.95 5.01
N GLU A 349 10.18 -20.62 3.99
CA GLU A 349 11.39 -20.20 3.28
C GLU A 349 11.06 -19.03 2.33
N VAL A 350 11.80 -17.92 2.45
CA VAL A 350 11.61 -16.74 1.61
C VAL A 350 12.88 -16.46 0.81
N ASN A 351 12.76 -16.48 -0.51
CA ASN A 351 13.82 -16.11 -1.43
C ASN A 351 13.50 -14.76 -2.08
N GLN A 352 14.51 -13.92 -2.31
CA GLN A 352 14.38 -12.71 -3.11
C GLN A 352 15.39 -12.72 -4.25
N VAL A 353 14.94 -12.41 -5.49
CA VAL A 353 15.76 -12.51 -6.71
C VAL A 353 15.63 -11.22 -7.53
N PHE A 354 16.75 -10.60 -7.90
CA PHE A 354 16.74 -9.39 -8.74
C PHE A 354 18.11 -9.15 -9.41
N PRO A 355 18.15 -8.36 -10.52
CA PRO A 355 19.35 -8.19 -11.32
C PRO A 355 20.36 -7.17 -10.79
N GLU A 356 19.99 -6.32 -9.84
CA GLU A 356 20.86 -5.32 -9.23
C GLU A 356 21.80 -5.98 -8.21
N SER A 357 22.92 -5.32 -7.86
CA SER A 357 23.90 -5.79 -6.87
C SER A 357 23.39 -5.71 -5.43
N GLY A 358 22.30 -4.96 -5.20
CA GLY A 358 21.68 -4.82 -3.88
C GLY A 358 20.25 -4.31 -3.97
N ASN A 359 19.52 -4.41 -2.85
CA ASN A 359 18.15 -3.92 -2.74
C ASN A 359 18.08 -2.42 -3.03
N MET A 360 17.08 -2.02 -3.82
CA MET A 360 16.86 -0.63 -4.26
C MET A 360 18.07 -0.03 -5.01
N GLY A 361 18.84 -0.86 -5.70
CA GLY A 361 20.08 -0.47 -6.36
C GLY A 361 19.92 0.57 -7.47
N LYS A 362 18.70 0.83 -7.98
CA LYS A 362 18.39 1.94 -8.90
C LYS A 362 18.08 3.25 -8.20
N VAL A 363 17.92 3.22 -6.89
CA VAL A 363 17.53 4.39 -6.09
C VAL A 363 18.65 4.79 -5.15
N LEU A 364 19.09 3.86 -4.30
CA LEU A 364 20.10 4.10 -3.28
C LEU A 364 21.52 4.01 -3.85
N PRO A 365 22.47 4.80 -3.35
CA PRO A 365 23.88 4.60 -3.63
C PRO A 365 24.31 3.17 -3.28
N GLU A 366 25.33 2.66 -3.96
CA GLU A 366 25.77 1.25 -3.85
C GLU A 366 26.02 0.80 -2.41
N TYR A 367 26.71 1.60 -1.60
CA TYR A 367 27.01 1.27 -0.21
C TYR A 367 25.74 1.11 0.64
N LEU A 368 24.72 1.96 0.42
CA LEU A 368 23.47 1.92 1.16
C LEU A 368 22.55 0.81 0.62
N SER A 369 22.60 0.54 -0.68
CA SER A 369 21.94 -0.58 -1.31
C SER A 369 22.45 -1.92 -0.76
N HIS A 370 23.75 -2.09 -0.62
CA HIS A 370 24.35 -3.27 0.02
C HIS A 370 23.96 -3.40 1.49
N TRP A 371 24.02 -2.30 2.25
CA TRP A 371 23.55 -2.30 3.65
C TRP A 371 22.09 -2.73 3.76
N THR A 372 21.24 -2.25 2.87
CA THR A 372 19.82 -2.62 2.80
C THR A 372 19.65 -4.12 2.52
N THR A 373 20.48 -4.68 1.63
CA THR A 373 20.48 -6.11 1.34
C THR A 373 20.81 -6.94 2.59
N GLU A 374 21.81 -6.51 3.37
CA GLU A 374 22.15 -7.18 4.62
C GLU A 374 21.02 -7.07 5.67
N LYS A 375 20.28 -5.95 5.69
CA LYS A 375 19.07 -5.82 6.54
C LYS A 375 17.99 -6.82 6.12
N VAL A 376 17.72 -6.96 4.82
CA VAL A 376 16.73 -7.91 4.30
C VAL A 376 17.14 -9.36 4.64
N LYS A 377 18.41 -9.70 4.52
CA LYS A 377 18.94 -11.02 4.93
C LYS A 377 18.72 -11.29 6.42
N ARG A 378 18.92 -10.29 7.28
CA ARG A 378 18.67 -10.43 8.73
C ARG A 378 17.21 -10.70 9.08
N GLU A 379 16.27 -10.30 8.22
CA GLU A 379 14.86 -10.67 8.35
C GLU A 379 14.56 -12.13 7.95
N GLY A 380 15.60 -12.95 7.67
CA GLY A 380 15.44 -14.36 7.32
C GLY A 380 15.21 -14.62 5.84
N VAL A 381 15.53 -13.66 4.97
CA VAL A 381 15.36 -13.77 3.53
C VAL A 381 16.66 -14.26 2.87
N ASN A 382 16.58 -15.27 2.02
CA ASN A 382 17.68 -15.67 1.14
C ASN A 382 17.71 -14.74 -0.09
N VAL A 383 18.62 -13.77 -0.11
CA VAL A 383 18.70 -12.74 -1.18
C VAL A 383 19.72 -13.15 -2.23
N LEU A 384 19.26 -13.26 -3.49
CA LEU A 384 20.07 -13.52 -4.68
C LEU A 384 20.14 -12.25 -5.53
N THR A 385 21.25 -11.53 -5.40
CA THR A 385 21.59 -10.37 -6.23
C THR A 385 22.21 -10.80 -7.56
N ASP A 386 22.37 -9.87 -8.49
CA ASP A 386 22.95 -10.09 -9.82
C ASP A 386 22.27 -11.27 -10.55
N ALA A 387 20.98 -11.43 -10.32
CA ALA A 387 20.22 -12.61 -10.69
C ALA A 387 19.10 -12.27 -11.69
N VAL A 388 19.25 -12.70 -12.92
CA VAL A 388 18.26 -12.50 -13.99
C VAL A 388 17.52 -13.78 -14.26
N VAL A 389 16.19 -13.78 -14.10
CA VAL A 389 15.34 -14.92 -14.42
C VAL A 389 15.34 -15.17 -15.92
N LYS A 390 15.73 -16.39 -16.31
CA LYS A 390 15.76 -16.87 -17.70
C LYS A 390 14.45 -17.56 -18.07
N SER A 391 13.98 -18.47 -17.24
CA SER A 391 12.75 -19.24 -17.45
C SER A 391 12.20 -19.76 -16.15
N VAL A 392 10.91 -20.05 -16.12
CA VAL A 392 10.21 -20.68 -15.02
C VAL A 392 9.41 -21.86 -15.56
N CYS A 393 9.47 -23.01 -14.90
CA CYS A 393 8.63 -24.15 -15.24
C CYS A 393 8.09 -24.81 -13.96
N TYR A 394 7.00 -25.56 -14.09
CA TYR A 394 6.40 -26.34 -13.00
C TYR A 394 6.69 -27.82 -13.20
N ARG A 395 7.33 -28.44 -12.22
CA ARG A 395 7.67 -29.88 -12.20
C ARG A 395 7.65 -30.39 -10.76
N ASP A 396 7.28 -31.62 -10.58
CA ASP A 396 7.36 -32.36 -9.31
C ASP A 396 6.72 -31.60 -8.12
N GLY A 397 5.61 -30.87 -8.41
CA GLY A 397 4.89 -30.12 -7.38
C GLY A 397 5.49 -28.75 -7.05
N LYS A 398 6.60 -28.34 -7.67
CA LYS A 398 7.32 -27.08 -7.40
C LYS A 398 7.51 -26.25 -8.67
N LEU A 399 7.67 -24.94 -8.47
CA LEU A 399 8.17 -24.03 -9.49
C LEU A 399 9.69 -24.08 -9.53
N HIS A 400 10.27 -24.28 -10.69
CA HIS A 400 11.71 -24.24 -10.92
C HIS A 400 12.06 -22.96 -11.67
N ILE A 401 12.80 -22.09 -11.01
CA ILE A 401 13.28 -20.81 -11.53
C ILE A 401 14.72 -21.01 -12.00
N HIS A 402 14.98 -20.88 -13.30
CA HIS A 402 16.32 -20.93 -13.88
C HIS A 402 16.83 -19.51 -14.11
N LEU A 403 18.00 -19.20 -13.58
CA LEU A 403 18.67 -17.93 -13.77
C LEU A 403 19.61 -17.95 -14.99
N LYS A 404 19.97 -16.78 -15.53
CA LYS A 404 20.86 -16.70 -16.70
C LYS A 404 22.29 -17.16 -16.42
N ASP A 405 22.74 -17.06 -15.18
CA ASP A 405 24.07 -17.47 -14.72
C ASP A 405 24.18 -18.95 -14.38
N GLY A 406 23.09 -19.70 -14.55
CA GLY A 406 23.04 -21.15 -14.32
C GLY A 406 22.53 -21.55 -12.91
N ARG A 407 22.40 -20.60 -11.95
CA ARG A 407 21.76 -20.89 -10.67
C ARG A 407 20.31 -21.33 -10.88
N GLN A 408 19.78 -22.14 -9.98
CA GLN A 408 18.42 -22.63 -9.99
C GLN A 408 17.82 -22.54 -8.59
N LEU A 409 16.53 -22.26 -8.53
CA LEU A 409 15.74 -22.19 -7.30
C LEU A 409 14.47 -23.01 -7.48
N GLN A 410 14.01 -23.60 -6.38
CA GLN A 410 12.69 -24.25 -6.30
C GLN A 410 11.83 -23.50 -5.29
N THR A 411 10.56 -23.32 -5.61
CA THR A 411 9.63 -22.61 -4.75
C THR A 411 8.19 -23.08 -4.98
N ASP A 412 7.32 -22.87 -4.01
CA ASP A 412 5.89 -23.18 -4.15
C ASP A 412 5.13 -22.06 -4.85
N HIS A 413 5.56 -20.81 -4.64
CA HIS A 413 4.88 -19.64 -5.15
C HIS A 413 5.85 -18.52 -5.52
N ILE A 414 5.48 -17.70 -6.50
CA ILE A 414 6.22 -16.51 -6.92
C ILE A 414 5.39 -15.26 -6.65
N VAL A 415 6.03 -14.21 -6.11
CA VAL A 415 5.50 -12.86 -6.09
C VAL A 415 6.34 -12.00 -7.02
N ALA A 416 5.73 -11.49 -8.10
CA ALA A 416 6.42 -10.61 -9.04
C ALA A 416 6.22 -9.14 -8.67
N ALA A 417 7.33 -8.45 -8.33
CA ALA A 417 7.38 -7.05 -7.90
C ALA A 417 8.35 -6.25 -8.79
N VAL A 418 8.13 -6.30 -10.12
CA VAL A 418 9.07 -5.79 -11.14
C VAL A 418 8.64 -4.46 -11.76
N GLY A 419 7.82 -3.71 -11.07
CA GLY A 419 7.36 -2.37 -11.46
C GLY A 419 5.89 -2.30 -11.84
N LEU A 420 5.48 -1.13 -12.32
CA LEU A 420 4.10 -0.78 -12.64
C LEU A 420 4.01 -0.20 -14.06
N GLU A 421 2.89 -0.43 -14.73
CA GLU A 421 2.51 0.24 -15.97
C GLU A 421 1.26 1.09 -15.75
N PRO A 422 1.23 2.34 -16.22
CA PRO A 422 0.05 3.18 -16.08
C PRO A 422 -1.12 2.64 -16.90
N ASN A 423 -2.32 2.62 -16.32
CA ASN A 423 -3.53 2.20 -17.03
C ASN A 423 -4.01 3.32 -17.96
N THR A 424 -3.76 3.15 -19.23
CA THR A 424 -3.99 4.17 -20.28
C THR A 424 -4.94 3.70 -21.39
N GLU A 425 -5.70 2.64 -21.16
CA GLU A 425 -6.56 2.00 -22.17
C GLU A 425 -7.61 2.97 -22.74
N LEU A 426 -8.05 3.95 -21.95
CA LEU A 426 -9.04 4.96 -22.35
C LEU A 426 -8.46 6.05 -23.27
N ALA A 427 -7.13 6.13 -23.43
CA ALA A 427 -6.49 7.16 -24.24
C ALA A 427 -6.97 7.13 -25.70
N LYS A 428 -7.04 5.94 -26.29
CA LYS A 428 -7.44 5.77 -27.69
C LYS A 428 -8.88 6.23 -27.94
N SER A 429 -9.81 5.82 -27.10
CA SER A 429 -11.24 6.19 -27.23
C SER A 429 -11.49 7.67 -26.90
N GLY A 430 -10.77 8.22 -25.91
CA GLY A 430 -10.87 9.62 -25.51
C GLY A 430 -10.04 10.58 -26.37
N GLY A 431 -9.22 10.10 -27.31
CA GLY A 431 -8.30 10.95 -28.08
C GLY A 431 -7.35 11.73 -27.18
N LEU A 432 -6.86 11.09 -26.10
CA LEU A 432 -5.95 11.68 -25.12
C LEU A 432 -4.50 11.37 -25.46
N GLU A 433 -3.62 12.34 -25.20
CA GLU A 433 -2.20 12.17 -25.44
C GLU A 433 -1.53 11.34 -24.35
N LEU A 434 -0.63 10.44 -24.76
CA LEU A 434 0.25 9.68 -23.87
C LEU A 434 1.67 10.21 -23.98
N ASP A 435 2.42 10.13 -22.89
CA ASP A 435 3.84 10.45 -22.89
C ASP A 435 4.65 9.25 -23.38
N GLY A 436 5.59 9.50 -24.31
CA GLY A 436 6.40 8.44 -24.92
C GLY A 436 7.54 7.94 -24.04
N ASP A 437 8.06 8.79 -23.14
CA ASP A 437 9.23 8.49 -22.31
C ASP A 437 8.84 7.92 -20.94
N PHE A 438 7.86 8.56 -20.29
CA PHE A 438 7.44 8.20 -18.92
C PHE A 438 6.15 7.37 -18.90
N GLY A 439 5.44 7.26 -20.03
CA GLY A 439 4.09 6.69 -20.07
C GLY A 439 3.07 7.58 -19.34
N GLY A 440 1.80 7.13 -19.30
CA GLY A 440 0.71 7.87 -18.67
C GLY A 440 0.11 8.96 -19.56
N TYR A 441 -1.01 9.52 -19.12
CA TYR A 441 -1.70 10.60 -19.82
C TYR A 441 -0.96 11.91 -19.65
N ARG A 442 -0.67 12.61 -20.74
CA ARG A 442 -0.13 13.97 -20.69
C ARG A 442 -1.17 14.95 -20.18
N VAL A 443 -0.78 15.71 -19.17
CA VAL A 443 -1.62 16.78 -18.60
C VAL A 443 -0.90 18.11 -18.61
N ASN A 444 -1.71 19.20 -18.56
CA ASN A 444 -1.22 20.55 -18.36
C ASN A 444 -0.88 20.82 -16.87
N ALA A 445 -0.55 22.06 -16.53
CA ALA A 445 -0.21 22.45 -15.17
C ALA A 445 -1.36 22.25 -14.16
N GLU A 446 -2.61 22.37 -14.62
CA GLU A 446 -3.82 22.18 -13.81
C GLU A 446 -4.29 20.71 -13.77
N LEU A 447 -3.45 19.77 -14.22
CA LEU A 447 -3.75 18.32 -14.33
C LEU A 447 -4.87 17.99 -15.33
N GLN A 448 -5.15 18.88 -16.27
CA GLN A 448 -6.17 18.71 -17.29
C GLN A 448 -5.57 18.06 -18.56
N ALA A 449 -6.18 16.98 -19.06
CA ALA A 449 -5.80 16.32 -20.31
C ALA A 449 -6.61 16.83 -21.51
N ARG A 450 -7.88 17.15 -21.29
CA ARG A 450 -8.84 17.71 -22.25
C ARG A 450 -9.86 18.56 -21.51
N ASN A 451 -10.66 19.32 -22.26
CA ASN A 451 -11.79 20.02 -21.66
C ASN A 451 -12.69 19.04 -20.90
N ASN A 452 -13.05 19.37 -19.66
CA ASN A 452 -13.84 18.55 -18.74
C ASN A 452 -13.20 17.20 -18.33
N VAL A 453 -11.91 16.95 -18.66
CA VAL A 453 -11.22 15.71 -18.30
C VAL A 453 -9.88 16.02 -17.65
N TRP A 454 -9.72 15.59 -16.40
CA TRP A 454 -8.50 15.66 -15.59
C TRP A 454 -7.89 14.28 -15.39
N VAL A 455 -6.60 14.24 -15.04
CA VAL A 455 -5.91 12.98 -14.67
C VAL A 455 -5.10 13.22 -13.41
N ALA A 456 -5.12 12.26 -12.48
CA ALA A 456 -4.36 12.32 -11.24
C ALA A 456 -3.80 10.94 -10.83
N GLY A 457 -2.84 10.95 -9.92
CA GLY A 457 -2.16 9.73 -9.43
C GLY A 457 -1.23 9.11 -10.47
N ASP A 458 -1.00 7.80 -10.34
CA ASP A 458 0.02 7.05 -11.10
C ASP A 458 -0.12 7.13 -12.63
N ALA A 459 -1.34 7.39 -13.12
CA ALA A 459 -1.62 7.50 -14.55
C ALA A 459 -1.30 8.87 -15.15
N ALA A 460 -1.06 9.91 -14.32
CA ALA A 460 -0.78 11.27 -14.78
C ALA A 460 0.70 11.47 -15.10
N CYS A 461 1.00 11.92 -16.32
CA CYS A 461 2.31 12.45 -16.70
C CYS A 461 2.23 13.97 -16.73
N PHE A 462 2.72 14.61 -15.68
CA PHE A 462 2.65 16.04 -15.44
C PHE A 462 3.97 16.75 -15.69
N TYR A 463 3.95 18.06 -15.77
CA TYR A 463 5.14 18.89 -15.88
C TYR A 463 5.46 19.50 -14.52
N ASP A 464 6.60 19.08 -13.96
CA ASP A 464 7.17 19.69 -12.75
C ASP A 464 8.04 20.88 -13.17
N ILE A 465 7.80 22.04 -12.58
CA ILE A 465 8.46 23.29 -12.99
C ILE A 465 9.99 23.28 -12.75
N LYS A 466 10.45 22.48 -11.77
CA LYS A 466 11.88 22.37 -11.45
C LYS A 466 12.53 21.13 -12.06
N LEU A 467 11.81 20.01 -12.09
CA LEU A 467 12.35 18.71 -12.42
C LEU A 467 11.94 18.23 -13.83
N GLY A 468 11.10 18.99 -14.54
CA GLY A 468 10.66 18.68 -15.90
C GLY A 468 9.48 17.71 -15.95
N ARG A 469 9.26 17.12 -17.14
CA ARG A 469 8.20 16.14 -17.37
C ARG A 469 8.47 14.87 -16.57
N ARG A 470 7.46 14.36 -15.85
CA ARG A 470 7.61 13.16 -15.04
C ARG A 470 6.27 12.48 -14.73
N ARG A 471 6.35 11.22 -14.32
CA ARG A 471 5.26 10.43 -13.78
C ARG A 471 5.71 9.84 -12.43
N VAL A 472 4.85 9.87 -11.43
CA VAL A 472 5.16 9.49 -10.05
C VAL A 472 4.11 8.52 -9.55
N GLU A 473 4.55 7.39 -8.97
CA GLU A 473 3.72 6.27 -8.48
C GLU A 473 3.61 6.24 -6.95
N HIS A 474 3.59 7.41 -6.28
CA HIS A 474 3.64 7.50 -4.84
C HIS A 474 2.29 7.89 -4.24
N HIS A 475 2.04 7.42 -3.00
CA HIS A 475 0.80 7.71 -2.29
C HIS A 475 0.58 9.22 -2.09
N ASP A 476 1.63 9.94 -1.68
CA ASP A 476 1.58 11.40 -1.52
C ASP A 476 1.20 12.12 -2.82
N HIS A 477 1.82 11.73 -3.95
CA HIS A 477 1.42 12.25 -5.27
C HIS A 477 -0.05 11.98 -5.57
N ALA A 478 -0.55 10.78 -5.29
CA ALA A 478 -1.95 10.45 -5.53
C ALA A 478 -2.90 11.30 -4.68
N VAL A 479 -2.55 11.55 -3.41
CA VAL A 479 -3.33 12.44 -2.51
C VAL A 479 -3.34 13.87 -3.04
N VAL A 480 -2.16 14.44 -3.30
CA VAL A 480 -2.06 15.87 -3.63
C VAL A 480 -2.55 16.17 -5.05
N SER A 481 -2.21 15.33 -6.03
CA SER A 481 -2.72 15.49 -7.40
C SER A 481 -4.23 15.26 -7.47
N GLY A 482 -4.76 14.28 -6.74
CA GLY A 482 -6.21 14.03 -6.65
C GLY A 482 -6.94 15.22 -6.03
N ARG A 483 -6.46 15.75 -4.90
CA ARG A 483 -7.01 16.94 -4.24
C ARG A 483 -7.03 18.14 -5.20
N LEU A 484 -5.89 18.42 -5.86
CA LEU A 484 -5.79 19.53 -6.81
C LEU A 484 -6.70 19.34 -8.03
N ALA A 485 -6.76 18.13 -8.59
CA ALA A 485 -7.70 17.85 -9.68
C ALA A 485 -9.15 18.14 -9.26
N GLY A 486 -9.54 17.72 -8.05
CA GLY A 486 -10.85 18.02 -7.47
C GLY A 486 -11.11 19.54 -7.32
N GLU A 487 -10.11 20.30 -6.85
CA GLU A 487 -10.18 21.76 -6.79
C GLU A 487 -10.38 22.37 -8.20
N ASN A 488 -9.61 21.91 -9.17
CA ASN A 488 -9.66 22.41 -10.53
C ASN A 488 -10.96 22.01 -11.27
N MET A 489 -11.50 20.85 -10.98
CA MET A 489 -12.83 20.44 -11.43
C MET A 489 -13.94 21.35 -10.89
N THR A 490 -13.73 22.02 -9.76
CA THR A 490 -14.65 23.04 -9.21
C THR A 490 -14.32 24.49 -9.64
N GLY A 491 -13.40 24.66 -10.60
CA GLY A 491 -13.14 25.96 -11.25
C GLY A 491 -12.02 26.80 -10.64
N VAL A 492 -11.13 26.21 -9.80
CA VAL A 492 -10.05 26.98 -9.13
C VAL A 492 -8.90 27.33 -10.08
N ALA A 493 -8.59 26.46 -11.04
CA ALA A 493 -7.51 26.63 -12.03
C ALA A 493 -6.12 26.90 -11.41
N LYS A 494 -5.75 26.10 -10.39
CA LYS A 494 -4.42 26.15 -9.76
C LYS A 494 -3.44 25.20 -10.45
N PRO A 495 -2.17 25.60 -10.65
CA PRO A 495 -1.15 24.70 -11.16
C PRO A 495 -0.64 23.74 -10.08
N TYR A 496 -0.12 22.60 -10.52
CA TYR A 496 0.54 21.61 -9.67
C TYR A 496 1.98 22.05 -9.33
N TRP A 497 2.20 22.44 -8.08
CA TRP A 497 3.48 22.92 -7.59
C TRP A 497 4.15 21.99 -6.56
N HIS A 498 3.44 20.92 -6.20
CA HIS A 498 3.86 20.05 -5.12
C HIS A 498 5.03 19.15 -5.54
N GLN A 499 6.09 19.15 -4.73
CA GLN A 499 7.16 18.17 -4.81
C GLN A 499 6.77 16.96 -4.00
N SER A 500 6.35 15.91 -4.70
CA SER A 500 5.89 14.67 -4.07
C SER A 500 7.02 13.94 -3.37
N MET A 501 6.71 13.44 -2.18
CA MET A 501 7.57 12.56 -1.41
C MET A 501 7.09 11.12 -1.49
N PHE A 502 7.94 10.20 -1.10
CA PHE A 502 7.58 8.82 -0.79
C PHE A 502 8.35 8.33 0.43
N TRP A 503 7.87 7.24 1.00
CA TRP A 503 8.56 6.57 2.09
C TRP A 503 8.55 5.07 1.85
N SER A 504 9.48 4.36 2.47
CA SER A 504 9.52 2.91 2.53
C SER A 504 10.01 2.48 3.89
N ASP A 505 9.37 1.46 4.46
CA ASP A 505 9.74 0.88 5.74
C ASP A 505 10.06 -0.61 5.55
N LEU A 506 11.24 -1.01 5.99
CA LEU A 506 11.68 -2.40 6.04
C LEU A 506 11.44 -2.96 7.46
N GLY A 507 10.18 -3.05 7.82
CA GLY A 507 9.74 -3.33 9.18
C GLY A 507 9.75 -2.07 10.08
N PRO A 508 9.59 -2.23 11.40
CA PRO A 508 9.46 -1.13 12.35
C PRO A 508 10.76 -0.39 12.68
N GLU A 509 11.91 -0.93 12.25
CA GLU A 509 13.24 -0.47 12.68
C GLU A 509 13.95 0.40 11.66
N VAL A 510 13.71 0.19 10.37
CA VAL A 510 14.40 0.88 9.28
C VAL A 510 13.37 1.47 8.33
N GLY A 511 13.46 2.76 8.12
CA GLY A 511 12.64 3.47 7.17
C GLY A 511 13.35 4.67 6.58
N TYR A 512 12.87 5.14 5.45
CA TYR A 512 13.38 6.34 4.82
C TYR A 512 12.27 7.08 4.11
N GLU A 513 12.49 8.38 3.99
CA GLU A 513 11.66 9.30 3.23
C GLU A 513 12.49 9.85 2.09
N ALA A 514 11.87 10.07 0.94
CA ALA A 514 12.58 10.61 -0.21
C ALA A 514 11.71 11.58 -1.00
N ILE A 515 12.36 12.52 -1.67
CA ILE A 515 11.70 13.55 -2.47
C ILE A 515 12.54 13.88 -3.70
N GLY A 516 11.90 14.28 -4.78
CA GLY A 516 12.55 14.70 -6.00
C GLY A 516 12.94 13.54 -6.93
N ILE A 517 14.12 13.64 -7.54
CA ILE A 517 14.69 12.61 -8.43
C ILE A 517 15.77 11.86 -7.66
N VAL A 518 15.46 10.64 -7.26
CA VAL A 518 16.39 9.75 -6.54
C VAL A 518 16.75 8.60 -7.49
N ASP A 519 17.92 8.73 -8.09
CA ASP A 519 18.45 7.82 -9.11
C ASP A 519 19.93 7.55 -8.80
N SER A 520 20.27 6.30 -8.54
CA SER A 520 21.63 5.87 -8.20
C SER A 520 22.67 6.17 -9.29
N ALA A 521 22.22 6.45 -10.52
CA ALA A 521 23.09 6.88 -11.61
C ALA A 521 23.55 8.35 -11.48
N LEU A 522 22.90 9.17 -10.63
CA LEU A 522 23.29 10.53 -10.37
C LEU A 522 24.46 10.59 -9.37
N PRO A 523 25.31 11.61 -9.43
CA PRO A 523 26.26 11.90 -8.35
C PRO A 523 25.53 12.10 -7.03
N THR A 524 26.05 11.49 -5.96
CA THR A 524 25.45 11.56 -4.62
C THR A 524 26.48 12.02 -3.58
N VAL A 525 25.98 12.76 -2.59
CA VAL A 525 26.71 13.10 -1.36
C VAL A 525 25.90 12.62 -0.18
N GLY A 526 26.44 11.70 0.62
CA GLY A 526 25.80 11.16 1.81
C GLY A 526 26.48 11.64 3.08
N VAL A 527 25.70 12.11 4.04
CA VAL A 527 26.15 12.49 5.38
C VAL A 527 25.42 11.63 6.40
N PHE A 528 26.16 10.87 7.21
CA PHE A 528 25.62 9.88 8.12
C PHE A 528 26.12 10.07 9.56
N ALA A 529 25.30 9.62 10.50
CA ALA A 529 25.63 9.50 11.91
C ALA A 529 25.16 8.15 12.46
N LYS A 530 25.61 7.81 13.65
CA LYS A 530 25.15 6.62 14.36
C LYS A 530 23.69 6.79 14.76
N ALA A 531 22.84 5.79 14.44
CA ALA A 531 21.46 5.79 14.87
C ALA A 531 21.36 5.60 16.39
N THR A 532 20.37 6.22 16.98
CA THR A 532 19.89 5.97 18.33
C THR A 532 18.62 5.14 18.30
N GLU A 533 18.16 4.65 19.44
CA GLU A 533 16.86 3.95 19.56
C GLU A 533 15.65 4.81 19.16
N LYS A 534 15.84 6.12 19.04
CA LYS A 534 14.81 7.09 18.61
C LYS A 534 14.68 7.18 17.08
N ASP A 535 15.72 6.81 16.36
CA ASP A 535 15.80 6.99 14.90
C ASP A 535 15.18 5.79 14.16
N THR A 536 13.90 5.53 14.42
CA THR A 536 13.13 4.42 13.80
C THR A 536 11.77 4.89 13.33
N PRO A 537 11.16 4.25 12.31
CA PRO A 537 9.78 4.53 11.88
C PRO A 537 8.78 4.48 13.03
N LYS A 538 8.98 3.55 13.96
CA LYS A 538 8.15 3.38 15.15
C LYS A 538 8.18 4.63 16.02
N ARG A 539 9.35 5.09 16.42
CA ARG A 539 9.49 6.28 17.27
C ARG A 539 9.02 7.56 16.59
N ALA A 540 9.37 7.74 15.32
CA ALA A 540 8.91 8.88 14.54
C ALA A 540 7.37 8.97 14.48
N SER A 541 6.70 7.83 14.33
CA SER A 541 5.24 7.76 14.32
C SER A 541 4.63 7.98 15.70
N GLU A 542 5.31 7.56 16.78
CA GLU A 542 4.90 7.85 18.16
C GLU A 542 4.97 9.35 18.46
N GLU A 543 6.04 10.01 18.07
CA GLU A 543 6.28 11.45 18.31
C GLU A 543 5.35 12.34 17.49
N SER A 544 5.19 12.06 16.21
CA SER A 544 4.34 12.85 15.30
C SER A 544 2.84 12.66 15.58
N GLY A 545 2.47 11.56 16.22
CA GLY A 545 1.07 11.19 16.47
C GLY A 545 0.29 10.83 15.20
N THR A 546 0.92 10.89 14.03
CA THR A 546 0.34 10.54 12.72
C THR A 546 1.01 9.29 12.18
N GLY A 547 0.23 8.36 11.67
CA GLY A 547 0.75 7.11 11.15
C GLY A 547 0.99 7.09 9.65
N ILE A 548 0.58 8.15 8.94
CA ILE A 548 0.82 8.31 7.50
C ILE A 548 1.52 9.63 7.29
N ARG A 549 2.74 9.57 6.80
CA ARG A 549 3.65 10.71 6.67
C ARG A 549 3.16 11.77 5.68
N SER A 550 2.33 11.39 4.70
CA SER A 550 1.75 12.30 3.71
C SER A 550 0.56 13.13 4.23
N GLU A 551 -0.03 12.80 5.37
CA GLU A 551 -1.21 13.51 5.90
C GLU A 551 -0.89 14.87 6.53
N HIS A 552 0.40 15.18 6.78
CA HIS A 552 0.84 16.45 7.37
C HIS A 552 0.76 17.64 6.43
N ASP A 553 0.69 17.42 5.12
CA ASP A 553 0.74 18.52 4.13
C ASP A 553 -0.51 19.43 4.10
N GLY A 554 -1.58 19.06 4.79
CA GLY A 554 -2.78 19.90 4.92
C GLY A 554 -2.68 21.05 5.93
N GLU A 555 -1.84 20.91 6.96
CA GLU A 555 -1.71 21.89 8.05
C GLU A 555 -0.47 22.79 7.91
N ILE A 556 0.54 22.38 7.14
CA ILE A 556 1.84 23.07 7.01
C ILE A 556 1.74 24.39 6.23
N LEU A 557 0.72 24.58 5.39
CA LEU A 557 0.51 25.87 4.69
C LEU A 557 0.22 27.04 5.64
N GLN A 558 -0.09 26.80 6.91
CA GLN A 558 -0.26 27.84 7.94
C GLN A 558 0.97 27.99 8.86
N SER A 559 1.90 27.03 8.89
CA SER A 559 3.08 27.07 9.76
C SER A 559 4.39 27.41 9.06
N GLU A 560 4.43 27.44 7.73
CA GLU A 560 5.63 27.79 6.96
C GLU A 560 6.16 29.22 7.22
N SER A 561 5.35 30.09 7.83
CA SER A 561 5.78 31.45 8.23
C SER A 561 6.43 31.56 9.62
N GLN A 562 6.39 30.50 10.44
CA GLN A 562 6.90 30.57 11.83
C GLN A 562 8.10 29.66 12.14
N ALA A 563 8.49 28.72 11.28
CA ALA A 563 9.55 27.75 11.56
C ALA A 563 10.96 28.14 11.09
N VAL A 564 11.14 29.34 10.52
CA VAL A 564 12.44 29.79 9.96
C VAL A 564 13.25 30.67 10.92
N GLU A 565 12.70 31.02 12.08
CA GLU A 565 13.33 32.01 12.98
C GLU A 565 13.74 31.43 14.34
N SER A 566 14.53 30.39 14.42
CA SER A 566 15.43 30.17 15.58
C SER A 566 16.11 28.79 15.52
N ALA A 567 17.27 28.73 14.93
CA ALA A 567 18.28 27.75 15.31
C ALA A 567 19.54 28.50 15.74
N PRO A 568 20.00 28.42 16.99
CA PRO A 568 21.28 28.96 17.39
C PRO A 568 22.39 28.11 16.78
N ALA A 569 23.35 28.78 16.19
CA ALA A 569 24.57 28.19 15.67
C ALA A 569 25.40 27.58 16.83
N VAL A 570 25.68 26.30 16.76
CA VAL A 570 26.71 25.63 17.57
C VAL A 570 27.72 24.99 16.65
N PRO A 571 28.99 25.26 16.83
CA PRO A 571 30.03 24.74 15.96
C PRO A 571 30.57 23.41 16.48
N ALA A 572 30.38 22.35 15.74
CA ALA A 572 31.24 21.17 15.83
C ALA A 572 31.31 20.50 14.46
N VAL A 573 32.49 20.43 13.91
CA VAL A 573 32.81 19.71 12.68
C VAL A 573 32.85 18.22 13.00
N PRO A 574 31.94 17.38 12.47
CA PRO A 574 32.10 15.95 12.58
C PRO A 574 33.04 15.43 11.50
N ALA A 575 33.90 14.49 11.89
CA ALA A 575 34.72 13.77 10.94
C ALA A 575 33.86 12.93 9.99
N PRO A 576 34.24 12.80 8.71
CA PRO A 576 33.53 11.93 7.78
C PRO A 576 33.54 10.49 8.31
N ALA A 577 32.38 9.83 8.28
CA ALA A 577 32.25 8.43 8.69
C ALA A 577 33.26 7.58 7.88
N GLN A 578 34.13 6.87 8.57
CA GLN A 578 35.09 5.96 7.93
C GLN A 578 34.34 4.76 7.36
N GLN A 579 34.71 4.30 6.16
CA GLN A 579 34.16 3.10 5.52
C GLN A 579 34.17 1.93 6.51
N GLY A 580 32.98 1.48 6.92
CA GLY A 580 32.78 0.36 7.84
C GLY A 580 31.91 0.67 9.06
N GLU A 581 31.56 1.93 9.33
CA GLU A 581 30.65 2.28 10.40
C GLU A 581 29.19 2.26 9.95
N SER A 582 28.32 1.84 10.84
CA SER A 582 26.89 1.66 10.68
C SER A 582 26.21 2.90 10.07
N TYR A 583 25.64 2.78 8.89
CA TYR A 583 24.73 3.79 8.30
C TYR A 583 23.43 3.86 9.10
N GLY A 584 23.50 4.40 10.31
CA GLY A 584 22.39 4.39 11.25
C GLY A 584 21.29 5.37 10.86
N LYS A 585 21.62 6.66 10.73
CA LYS A 585 20.77 7.72 10.20
C LYS A 585 21.57 8.66 9.31
N GLY A 586 20.90 9.33 8.35
CA GLY A 586 21.62 10.24 7.45
C GLY A 586 20.75 10.88 6.39
N VAL A 587 21.39 11.72 5.59
CA VAL A 587 20.82 12.33 4.40
C VAL A 587 21.69 12.04 3.19
N VAL A 588 21.06 11.72 2.06
CA VAL A 588 21.73 11.55 0.76
C VAL A 588 21.16 12.57 -0.20
N PHE A 589 22.03 13.41 -0.74
CA PHE A 589 21.71 14.39 -1.77
C PHE A 589 22.05 13.83 -3.15
N TYR A 590 21.13 13.96 -4.11
CA TYR A 590 21.31 13.59 -5.51
C TYR A 590 21.47 14.85 -6.34
N LEU A 591 22.51 14.89 -7.16
CA LEU A 591 22.92 16.10 -7.86
C LEU A 591 22.76 15.99 -9.37
N ARG A 592 22.31 17.08 -9.97
CA ARG A 592 22.37 17.32 -11.42
C ARG A 592 22.94 18.71 -11.63
N ASP A 593 24.07 18.81 -12.34
CA ASP A 593 24.76 20.10 -12.59
C ASP A 593 24.99 20.89 -11.29
N ASN A 594 25.47 20.21 -10.22
CA ASN A 594 25.71 20.72 -8.86
C ASN A 594 24.45 21.21 -8.10
N VAL A 595 23.26 21.06 -8.67
CA VAL A 595 22.00 21.38 -8.01
C VAL A 595 21.40 20.13 -7.40
N VAL A 596 20.84 20.25 -6.20
CA VAL A 596 20.14 19.15 -5.53
C VAL A 596 18.79 18.93 -6.21
N VAL A 597 18.63 17.76 -6.84
CA VAL A 597 17.39 17.34 -7.53
C VAL A 597 16.63 16.23 -6.79
N GLY A 598 17.26 15.60 -5.81
CA GLY A 598 16.65 14.56 -4.98
C GLY A 598 17.31 14.46 -3.61
N ILE A 599 16.54 14.04 -2.62
CA ILE A 599 17.03 13.86 -1.24
C ILE A 599 16.41 12.58 -0.68
N VAL A 600 17.24 11.75 -0.04
CA VAL A 600 16.80 10.62 0.79
C VAL A 600 17.15 10.94 2.24
N LEU A 601 16.15 10.87 3.12
CA LEU A 601 16.26 10.96 4.56
C LEU A 601 16.22 9.54 5.13
N TRP A 602 17.36 9.02 5.52
CA TRP A 602 17.54 7.66 6.00
C TRP A 602 17.44 7.62 7.53
N ASN A 603 16.40 7.01 8.07
CA ASN A 603 16.05 7.05 9.50
C ASN A 603 16.02 8.48 10.08
N VAL A 604 15.76 9.48 9.24
CA VAL A 604 15.54 10.87 9.62
C VAL A 604 14.11 11.23 9.24
N PHE A 605 13.33 11.65 10.21
CA PHE A 605 11.90 11.85 10.05
C PHE A 605 11.50 13.29 10.39
N ASN A 606 10.28 13.69 9.93
CA ASN A 606 9.72 15.02 10.18
C ASN A 606 10.59 16.18 9.65
N ARG A 607 11.45 15.93 8.65
CA ARG A 607 12.33 16.93 8.01
C ARG A 607 11.99 17.15 6.53
N MET A 608 10.92 16.56 6.04
CA MET A 608 10.50 16.69 4.64
C MET A 608 10.25 18.14 4.18
N PRO A 609 9.71 19.06 5.01
CA PRO A 609 9.56 20.47 4.63
C PRO A 609 10.89 21.13 4.27
N ILE A 610 11.99 20.81 4.97
CA ILE A 610 13.35 21.31 4.69
C ILE A 610 13.82 20.77 3.34
N ALA A 611 13.70 19.44 3.13
CA ALA A 611 14.08 18.81 1.87
C ALA A 611 13.29 19.39 0.67
N ARG A 612 12.00 19.62 0.85
CA ARG A 612 11.14 20.25 -0.17
C ARG A 612 11.56 21.66 -0.50
N LYS A 613 11.95 22.46 0.51
CA LYS A 613 12.45 23.82 0.30
C LYS A 613 13.76 23.81 -0.51
N ILE A 614 14.73 22.97 -0.18
CA ILE A 614 16.01 22.86 -0.90
C ILE A 614 15.78 22.57 -2.39
N ILE A 615 14.94 21.58 -2.73
CA ILE A 615 14.63 21.25 -4.12
C ILE A 615 13.87 22.41 -4.81
N LYS A 616 12.95 23.06 -4.11
CA LYS A 616 12.17 24.18 -4.65
C LYS A 616 13.04 25.38 -4.95
N ASP A 617 13.97 25.71 -4.07
CA ASP A 617 14.90 26.83 -4.25
C ASP A 617 15.83 26.55 -5.43
N GLY A 618 16.34 25.32 -5.55
CA GLY A 618 17.16 24.87 -6.69
C GLY A 618 18.47 25.63 -6.79
N GLU A 619 19.07 25.95 -5.65
CA GLU A 619 20.34 26.66 -5.56
C GLU A 619 21.52 25.69 -5.63
N GLU A 620 22.66 26.16 -6.10
CA GLU A 620 23.93 25.45 -6.00
C GLU A 620 24.47 25.57 -4.57
N HIS A 621 24.87 24.47 -3.98
CA HIS A 621 25.44 24.43 -2.64
C HIS A 621 26.93 24.14 -2.69
N VAL A 622 27.71 25.03 -2.11
CA VAL A 622 29.19 24.90 -2.05
C VAL A 622 29.60 23.76 -1.09
N ASP A 623 28.88 23.60 0.01
CA ASP A 623 29.14 22.55 1.01
C ASP A 623 27.80 21.89 1.46
N LEU A 624 27.59 20.66 1.03
CA LEU A 624 26.43 19.86 1.39
C LEU A 624 26.49 19.33 2.83
N ASN A 625 27.65 19.32 3.48
CA ASN A 625 27.74 18.98 4.90
C ASN A 625 27.09 20.08 5.77
N GLU A 626 27.23 21.35 5.37
CA GLU A 626 26.53 22.45 6.03
C GLU A 626 25.01 22.35 5.84
N VAL A 627 24.58 21.98 4.64
CA VAL A 627 23.15 21.74 4.36
C VAL A 627 22.62 20.57 5.18
N ALA A 628 23.42 19.52 5.37
CA ALA A 628 23.04 18.35 6.15
C ALA A 628 22.77 18.67 7.64
N LYS A 629 23.37 19.72 8.21
CA LYS A 629 23.08 20.17 9.57
C LYS A 629 21.62 20.60 9.79
N LEU A 630 20.94 21.06 8.73
CA LEU A 630 19.51 21.42 8.80
C LEU A 630 18.61 20.23 9.13
N PHE A 631 19.10 19.02 8.94
CA PHE A 631 18.35 17.78 9.20
C PHE A 631 18.61 17.22 10.60
N ASN A 632 19.38 17.88 11.43
CA ASN A 632 19.68 17.49 12.82
C ASN A 632 20.24 16.05 12.92
N ILE A 633 21.12 15.67 11.99
CA ILE A 633 21.69 14.32 11.93
C ILE A 633 22.60 14.06 13.15
N HIS A 634 23.21 15.11 13.72
CA HIS A 634 24.23 15.07 14.77
C HIS A 634 23.71 15.48 16.17
N GLU A 635 22.39 15.66 16.36
CA GLU A 635 21.82 15.87 17.68
C GLU A 635 21.74 14.54 18.43
N GLU A 636 22.33 14.48 19.63
CA GLU A 636 22.27 13.37 20.58
C GLU A 636 20.93 13.30 21.35
#